data_dd225ef8e49c64582eabd66f5cd32571
#
_entry.id   dd225ef8e49c64582eabd66f5cd32571
#
_cell.length_a   1.000
_cell.length_b   1.000
_cell.length_c   1.000
_cell.angle_alpha   90.00
_cell.angle_beta   90.00
_cell.angle_gamma   90.00
#
_symmetry.space_group_name_H-M   'P 1'
#
loop_
_entity.id
_entity.type
_entity.pdbx_description
1 polymer ?
#
loop_
_entity_poly.entity_id
_entity_poly.type
_entity_poly.pdbx_seq_one_letter_code
_entity_poly.pdbx_strand_id
1 'polypeptide(L)'
;MKQDITIELAGGKHIKFETGRMARQAPGAAFTTSGDNAVLATATASPDPKEGIDFFPLTVEYREFTYAGGRIPGGFIKREGRPSEKEILTSRQIDRPIRPLFPEAFRNETQVVAFVYSADKENDPDVLGINGASCALALSDIPFHGPVGAVRIGYIGEAGEEQYIVNPTYTERLTSLLNIMVVGTKDGIVMVESGAKEVSEEVVVGAIEFAHVEIKKICAGIEDLVSRAGKTKRVVPELENDTAYLSDITAKIGDRLKDALDTQKHPKFESYALVKEIKDELKKDLPKDDATAPKKLSKYYEKLRETIFREQVLNERIRPDHRAFDQIREISIEMGVLPRVHGSSLFTRGETQALVSVTLGTTDDAQRMESYQGEQKRKFMLHYNFPPFSVGEVGRMTGVGRREIGHGALAWRAIEAVLPGEDVSPYTLRVVSDILESNGSSSMATVCGASLSLMAAGIPIKGAVAGVAMGLVKEGDNYAILSDIAGAEDHYGDMDFKVAGTRKGITALQMDIKIMGITPQIMREALEQARVGKLWLLDKMDAVQAGANEEKSQFAPRIHTIQIPTDKIRDLIGPGGKVIRGIVDATGVKIDVDDTGRVNVASSDADGLARAIQMISDITAVPEVGRTYLGKVVRLAEFGAFVEIFPGTDGLLHVSEIAEHRVKEVKDELREGDQVLVKVLAIEGNRVKLSRKAVLREQRAKLGLPEVPESNEGGGGSNRERSDRPERSERSDRPERSDRGPRPDREARPEREARPEREPRPERPEHPAPQETIVLEGGDDFEDGDEIDGDEDEATDENGANPATPGTAAAAGDRGPAGQRRGRRRRGGRRPGGPGQAGGGAAPQGGGSAS
;
A
#
# COMPACT_ATOMS: atom_id res chain seq x y z
N MET A 1 19.90 36.27 -0.15
CA MET A 1 20.62 35.85 1.07
C MET A 1 19.86 34.72 1.71
N LYS A 2 20.55 33.87 2.48
CA LYS A 2 19.90 32.83 3.28
C LYS A 2 18.99 33.49 4.34
N GLN A 3 17.76 33.04 4.45
CA GLN A 3 16.80 33.38 5.49
C GLN A 3 16.21 32.09 6.04
N ASP A 4 15.90 32.06 7.33
CA ASP A 4 15.28 30.91 7.97
C ASP A 4 14.35 31.33 9.11
N ILE A 5 13.44 30.42 9.47
CA ILE A 5 12.53 30.53 10.62
C ILE A 5 12.28 29.13 11.18
N THR A 6 12.19 29.05 12.50
CA THR A 6 11.77 27.82 13.21
C THR A 6 10.44 28.06 13.90
N ILE A 7 9.53 27.14 13.76
CA ILE A 7 8.18 27.20 14.30
C ILE A 7 8.02 26.07 15.32
N GLU A 8 7.72 26.43 16.54
CA GLU A 8 7.48 25.50 17.63
C GLU A 8 6.03 25.02 17.62
N LEU A 9 5.86 23.70 17.67
CA LEU A 9 4.57 23.02 17.73
C LEU A 9 4.38 22.38 19.11
N ALA A 10 3.16 21.91 19.37
CA ALA A 10 2.86 21.19 20.61
C ALA A 10 3.74 19.95 20.78
N GLY A 11 3.97 19.54 22.04
CA GLY A 11 4.81 18.37 22.37
C GLY A 11 6.30 18.56 22.09
N GLY A 12 6.80 19.82 21.98
CA GLY A 12 8.22 20.10 21.71
C GLY A 12 8.66 19.77 20.30
N LYS A 13 7.73 19.50 19.39
CA LYS A 13 8.02 19.34 17.95
C LYS A 13 8.33 20.69 17.32
N HIS A 14 9.10 20.73 16.26
CA HIS A 14 9.36 21.96 15.52
C HIS A 14 9.53 21.70 14.02
N ILE A 15 9.26 22.72 13.23
CA ILE A 15 9.52 22.74 11.79
C ILE A 15 10.37 23.97 11.49
N LYS A 16 11.47 23.78 10.77
CA LYS A 16 12.34 24.86 10.32
C LYS A 16 12.23 25.00 8.81
N PHE A 17 12.01 26.22 8.33
CA PHE A 17 12.06 26.59 6.92
C PHE A 17 13.31 27.41 6.65
N GLU A 18 13.99 27.12 5.55
CA GLU A 18 15.15 27.85 5.05
C GLU A 18 15.00 28.16 3.56
N THR A 19 15.30 29.37 3.12
CA THR A 19 15.29 29.76 1.71
C THR A 19 16.56 30.50 1.30
N GLY A 20 16.79 30.71 0.00
CA GLY A 20 17.86 31.52 -0.57
C GLY A 20 19.23 30.82 -0.69
N ARG A 21 19.40 29.59 -0.23
CA ARG A 21 20.64 28.80 -0.34
C ARG A 21 20.58 27.75 -1.44
N MET A 22 19.52 26.94 -1.47
CA MET A 22 19.34 25.82 -2.42
C MET A 22 18.38 26.22 -3.53
N ALA A 23 18.44 25.54 -4.65
CA ALA A 23 17.54 25.66 -5.82
C ALA A 23 17.25 27.12 -6.23
N ARG A 24 18.27 27.97 -6.30
CA ARG A 24 18.15 29.43 -6.49
C ARG A 24 17.62 29.84 -7.87
N GLN A 25 17.54 28.93 -8.83
CA GLN A 25 16.93 29.17 -10.15
C GLN A 25 15.40 29.00 -10.13
N ALA A 26 14.87 28.21 -9.19
CA ALA A 26 13.44 28.11 -9.02
C ALA A 26 12.87 29.44 -8.51
N PRO A 27 11.72 29.91 -9.03
CA PRO A 27 11.01 31.07 -8.53
C PRO A 27 10.76 31.03 -7.02
N GLY A 28 10.36 29.86 -6.47
CA GLY A 28 10.25 29.59 -5.05
C GLY A 28 11.01 28.33 -4.64
N ALA A 29 11.69 28.37 -3.49
CA ALA A 29 12.37 27.21 -2.94
C ALA A 29 12.40 27.29 -1.41
N ALA A 30 12.04 26.18 -0.76
CA ALA A 30 12.06 26.01 0.69
C ALA A 30 12.76 24.71 1.07
N PHE A 31 13.77 24.79 1.94
CA PHE A 31 14.39 23.62 2.55
C PHE A 31 13.82 23.47 3.96
N THR A 32 12.98 22.45 4.13
CA THR A 32 12.19 22.24 5.34
C THR A 32 12.81 21.11 6.16
N THR A 33 13.03 21.33 7.46
CA THR A 33 13.66 20.34 8.34
C THR A 33 12.90 20.18 9.66
N SER A 34 12.93 18.95 10.19
CA SER A 34 12.49 18.61 11.56
C SER A 34 13.32 17.42 12.03
N GLY A 35 14.11 17.60 13.10
CA GLY A 35 15.10 16.58 13.49
C GLY A 35 16.06 16.26 12.35
N ASP A 36 16.25 14.98 12.06
CA ASP A 36 17.13 14.50 10.98
C ASP A 36 16.42 14.46 9.62
N ASN A 37 15.13 14.81 9.56
CA ASN A 37 14.38 14.83 8.30
C ASN A 37 14.57 16.15 7.56
N ALA A 38 14.77 16.07 6.25
CA ALA A 38 14.99 17.22 5.38
C ALA A 38 14.34 17.03 4.01
N VAL A 39 13.50 17.98 3.63
CA VAL A 39 12.81 18.03 2.35
C VAL A 39 13.11 19.34 1.64
N LEU A 40 13.49 19.28 0.37
CA LEU A 40 13.58 20.45 -0.49
C LEU A 40 12.32 20.53 -1.34
N ALA A 41 11.55 21.58 -1.20
CA ALA A 41 10.42 21.89 -2.04
C ALA A 41 10.73 23.07 -2.97
N THR A 42 10.28 22.98 -4.22
CA THR A 42 10.42 24.03 -5.23
C THR A 42 9.10 24.28 -5.93
N ALA A 43 8.86 25.51 -6.34
CA ALA A 43 7.70 25.92 -7.15
C ALA A 43 8.19 26.70 -8.37
N THR A 44 7.74 26.28 -9.56
CA THR A 44 8.11 26.87 -10.83
C THR A 44 6.86 26.98 -11.71
N ALA A 45 6.69 28.08 -12.41
CA ALA A 45 5.63 28.25 -13.38
C ALA A 45 6.15 28.83 -14.69
N SER A 46 5.57 28.38 -15.81
CA SER A 46 5.86 28.95 -17.13
C SER A 46 5.64 30.46 -17.16
N PRO A 47 6.39 31.23 -17.98
CA PRO A 47 6.16 32.68 -18.10
C PRO A 47 4.79 33.00 -18.70
N ASP A 48 4.32 32.22 -19.65
CA ASP A 48 3.09 32.42 -20.40
C ASP A 48 2.10 31.28 -20.17
N PRO A 49 0.77 31.56 -20.25
CA PRO A 49 -0.25 30.52 -20.20
C PRO A 49 -0.10 29.53 -21.37
N LYS A 50 -0.38 28.27 -21.14
CA LYS A 50 -0.42 27.26 -22.21
C LYS A 50 -1.62 27.54 -23.12
N GLU A 51 -1.37 27.69 -24.43
CA GLU A 51 -2.44 27.95 -25.40
C GLU A 51 -3.37 26.72 -25.53
N GLY A 52 -4.66 26.97 -25.66
CA GLY A 52 -5.66 25.95 -25.97
C GLY A 52 -6.25 25.20 -24.77
N ILE A 53 -5.74 25.44 -23.55
CA ILE A 53 -6.29 24.82 -22.32
C ILE A 53 -7.21 25.80 -21.57
N ASP A 54 -8.22 25.28 -20.94
CA ASP A 54 -9.22 26.00 -20.12
C ASP A 54 -9.13 25.67 -18.63
N PHE A 55 -8.32 24.68 -18.24
CA PHE A 55 -8.01 24.30 -16.87
C PHE A 55 -6.65 24.82 -16.37
N PHE A 56 -6.40 24.71 -15.08
CA PHE A 56 -5.11 25.06 -14.44
C PHE A 56 -4.15 23.86 -14.46
N PRO A 57 -3.08 23.87 -15.28
CA PRO A 57 -2.14 22.76 -15.38
C PRO A 57 -1.14 22.77 -14.22
N LEU A 58 -1.48 22.13 -13.12
CA LEU A 58 -0.64 21.96 -11.95
C LEU A 58 -0.13 20.53 -11.88
N THR A 59 1.20 20.37 -11.86
CA THR A 59 1.86 19.08 -11.62
C THR A 59 2.56 19.12 -10.28
N VAL A 60 2.29 18.11 -9.44
CA VAL A 60 2.93 17.97 -8.12
C VAL A 60 3.66 16.63 -8.07
N GLU A 61 4.97 16.70 -7.73
CA GLU A 61 5.84 15.54 -7.59
C GLU A 61 6.45 15.49 -6.18
N TYR A 62 6.27 14.35 -5.52
CA TYR A 62 6.93 14.05 -4.24
C TYR A 62 7.73 12.77 -4.38
N ARG A 63 9.01 12.79 -3.97
CA ARG A 63 9.90 11.62 -4.09
C ARG A 63 10.68 11.36 -2.80
N GLU A 64 10.73 10.08 -2.43
CA GLU A 64 11.49 9.55 -1.30
C GLU A 64 12.66 8.72 -1.82
N PHE A 65 13.85 9.31 -1.86
CA PHE A 65 15.04 8.58 -2.30
C PHE A 65 15.55 7.62 -1.20
N THR A 66 15.97 6.43 -1.58
CA THR A 66 16.49 5.42 -0.64
C THR A 66 17.74 5.89 0.10
N TYR A 67 18.56 6.74 -0.55
CA TYR A 67 19.72 7.34 0.09
C TYR A 67 19.38 8.29 1.25
N ALA A 68 18.15 8.83 1.30
CA ALA A 68 17.70 9.67 2.41
C ALA A 68 17.75 8.91 3.74
N GLY A 69 17.50 7.58 3.72
CA GLY A 69 17.70 6.67 4.86
C GLY A 69 19.05 5.95 4.87
N GLY A 70 20.06 6.43 4.10
CA GLY A 70 21.38 5.82 4.03
C GLY A 70 21.43 4.47 3.31
N ARG A 71 20.53 4.21 2.35
CA ARG A 71 20.38 2.92 1.67
C ARG A 71 20.62 3.03 0.17
N ILE A 72 20.94 1.88 -0.44
CA ILE A 72 21.02 1.72 -1.90
C ILE A 72 19.78 0.93 -2.33
N PRO A 73 19.10 1.34 -3.43
CA PRO A 73 17.93 0.62 -3.95
C PRO A 73 18.21 -0.87 -4.19
N GLY A 74 17.22 -1.73 -3.86
CA GLY A 74 17.36 -3.20 -3.88
C GLY A 74 17.50 -3.78 -5.27
N GLY A 75 16.70 -3.41 -6.23
CA GLY A 75 16.61 -4.01 -7.55
C GLY A 75 17.94 -4.14 -8.32
N PHE A 76 17.93 -4.76 -9.49
CA PHE A 76 19.12 -4.99 -10.31
C PHE A 76 19.78 -3.68 -10.77
N ILE A 77 19.00 -2.66 -11.15
CA ILE A 77 19.48 -1.37 -11.69
C ILE A 77 20.10 -0.49 -10.60
N LYS A 78 19.80 -0.74 -9.30
CA LYS A 78 20.27 0.06 -8.17
C LYS A 78 19.91 1.56 -8.27
N ARG A 79 18.75 1.85 -8.83
CA ARG A 79 18.18 3.18 -8.98
C ARG A 79 16.68 3.13 -8.72
N GLU A 80 16.12 4.20 -8.17
CA GLU A 80 14.69 4.38 -8.01
C GLU A 80 14.02 4.39 -9.39
N GLY A 81 12.84 3.71 -9.47
CA GLY A 81 12.05 3.61 -10.68
C GLY A 81 10.83 4.54 -10.66
N ARG A 82 9.67 3.96 -11.00
CA ARG A 82 8.39 4.68 -10.93
C ARG A 82 8.08 5.09 -9.49
N PRO A 83 7.32 6.18 -9.29
CA PRO A 83 6.87 6.57 -7.96
C PRO A 83 6.15 5.41 -7.24
N SER A 84 6.44 5.24 -5.96
CA SER A 84 5.72 4.31 -5.09
C SER A 84 4.30 4.80 -4.81
N GLU A 85 3.42 3.91 -4.37
CA GLU A 85 2.07 4.26 -3.91
C GLU A 85 2.10 5.41 -2.87
N LYS A 86 3.02 5.35 -1.90
CA LYS A 86 3.19 6.41 -0.89
C LYS A 86 3.57 7.76 -1.52
N GLU A 87 4.50 7.77 -2.47
CA GLU A 87 4.93 9.00 -3.16
C GLU A 87 3.79 9.63 -3.95
N ILE A 88 2.98 8.81 -4.63
CA ILE A 88 1.79 9.27 -5.35
C ILE A 88 0.73 9.84 -4.40
N LEU A 89 0.45 9.14 -3.28
CA LEU A 89 -0.50 9.61 -2.28
C LEU A 89 -0.05 10.93 -1.64
N THR A 90 1.24 11.07 -1.31
CA THR A 90 1.77 12.32 -0.76
C THR A 90 1.76 13.45 -1.81
N SER A 91 2.04 13.16 -3.10
CA SER A 91 1.86 14.15 -4.18
C SER A 91 0.42 14.67 -4.20
N ARG A 92 -0.58 13.80 -4.08
CA ARG A 92 -2.00 14.19 -4.00
C ARG A 92 -2.33 14.97 -2.73
N GLN A 93 -1.74 14.62 -1.59
CA GLN A 93 -1.90 15.37 -0.34
C GLN A 93 -1.28 16.78 -0.40
N ILE A 94 -0.30 17.00 -1.27
CA ILE A 94 0.23 18.33 -1.57
C ILE A 94 -0.68 19.07 -2.56
N ASP A 95 -1.08 18.44 -3.66
CA ASP A 95 -1.86 19.03 -4.76
C ASP A 95 -3.22 19.53 -4.30
N ARG A 96 -4.01 18.67 -3.66
CA ARG A 96 -5.40 18.95 -3.28
C ARG A 96 -5.60 20.23 -2.45
N PRO A 97 -4.82 20.49 -1.37
CA PRO A 97 -5.01 21.69 -0.57
C PRO A 97 -4.47 22.97 -1.21
N ILE A 98 -3.52 22.87 -2.16
CA ILE A 98 -2.95 24.09 -2.79
C ILE A 98 -3.71 24.50 -4.05
N ARG A 99 -4.29 23.55 -4.80
CA ARG A 99 -4.96 23.79 -6.07
C ARG A 99 -6.08 24.85 -6.00
N PRO A 100 -7.01 24.81 -5.04
CA PRO A 100 -8.10 25.79 -4.95
C PRO A 100 -7.63 27.19 -4.51
N LEU A 101 -6.36 27.34 -4.14
CA LEU A 101 -5.79 28.62 -3.69
C LEU A 101 -5.09 29.40 -4.81
N PHE A 102 -5.17 28.95 -6.06
CA PHE A 102 -4.73 29.74 -7.20
C PHE A 102 -5.88 30.56 -7.76
N PRO A 103 -5.60 31.76 -8.31
CA PRO A 103 -6.62 32.54 -9.00
C PRO A 103 -7.20 31.78 -10.19
N GLU A 104 -8.51 31.80 -10.35
CA GLU A 104 -9.21 31.09 -11.44
C GLU A 104 -8.69 31.46 -12.85
N ALA A 105 -8.21 32.69 -13.04
CA ALA A 105 -7.66 33.15 -14.30
C ALA A 105 -6.21 32.71 -14.56
N PHE A 106 -5.55 32.08 -13.59
CA PHE A 106 -4.16 31.64 -13.74
C PHE A 106 -4.10 30.31 -14.48
N ARG A 107 -3.54 30.30 -15.70
CA ARG A 107 -3.45 29.14 -16.60
C ARG A 107 -2.02 28.79 -16.99
N ASN A 108 -1.02 29.33 -16.28
CA ASN A 108 0.38 29.03 -16.52
C ASN A 108 0.70 27.61 -16.01
N GLU A 109 1.35 26.80 -16.82
CA GLU A 109 1.83 25.50 -16.41
C GLU A 109 2.70 25.64 -15.16
N THR A 110 2.31 24.98 -14.09
CA THR A 110 2.95 25.11 -12.77
C THR A 110 3.38 23.75 -12.25
N GLN A 111 4.62 23.68 -11.77
CA GLN A 111 5.17 22.47 -11.20
C GLN A 111 5.65 22.73 -9.77
N VAL A 112 5.23 21.86 -8.85
CA VAL A 112 5.69 21.82 -7.46
C VAL A 112 6.40 20.50 -7.23
N VAL A 113 7.66 20.55 -6.80
CA VAL A 113 8.48 19.36 -6.56
C VAL A 113 8.96 19.34 -5.12
N ALA A 114 8.76 18.25 -4.42
CA ALA A 114 9.22 18.04 -3.06
C ALA A 114 10.06 16.75 -2.96
N PHE A 115 11.37 16.90 -2.71
CA PHE A 115 12.34 15.81 -2.63
C PHE A 115 12.83 15.59 -1.21
N VAL A 116 12.70 14.35 -0.71
CA VAL A 116 13.22 13.94 0.59
C VAL A 116 14.70 13.60 0.46
N TYR A 117 15.54 14.41 1.09
CA TYR A 117 17.00 14.26 1.05
C TYR A 117 17.61 13.65 2.31
N SER A 118 16.88 13.70 3.43
CA SER A 118 17.25 13.01 4.66
C SER A 118 15.97 12.56 5.37
N ALA A 119 15.97 11.34 5.88
CA ALA A 119 14.84 10.80 6.62
C ALA A 119 15.33 9.83 7.71
N ASP A 120 14.86 10.03 8.92
CA ASP A 120 15.02 9.08 10.01
C ASP A 120 14.00 7.92 9.87
N LYS A 121 14.02 6.98 10.81
CA LYS A 121 13.10 5.83 10.77
C LYS A 121 11.82 6.05 11.59
N GLU A 122 11.71 7.17 12.27
CA GLU A 122 10.63 7.43 13.22
C GLU A 122 9.63 8.48 12.74
N ASN A 123 10.07 9.47 11.97
CA ASN A 123 9.22 10.57 11.57
C ASN A 123 8.93 10.51 10.06
N ASP A 124 7.67 10.73 9.68
CA ASP A 124 7.25 10.76 8.28
C ASP A 124 7.58 12.11 7.65
N PRO A 125 8.33 12.16 6.53
CA PRO A 125 8.67 13.41 5.88
C PRO A 125 7.54 14.04 5.06
N ASP A 126 6.38 13.39 4.91
CA ASP A 126 5.25 13.87 4.12
C ASP A 126 4.71 15.23 4.63
N VAL A 127 4.60 15.42 5.96
CA VAL A 127 4.22 16.70 6.57
C VAL A 127 5.18 17.82 6.16
N LEU A 128 6.49 17.53 6.09
CA LEU A 128 7.50 18.49 5.64
C LEU A 128 7.36 18.79 4.14
N GLY A 129 6.96 17.80 3.34
CA GLY A 129 6.67 17.95 1.90
C GLY A 129 5.55 18.94 1.65
N ILE A 130 4.41 18.78 2.34
CA ILE A 130 3.24 19.67 2.20
C ILE A 130 3.59 21.11 2.64
N ASN A 131 4.17 21.25 3.83
CA ASN A 131 4.56 22.55 4.37
C ASN A 131 5.66 23.23 3.53
N GLY A 132 6.61 22.45 3.01
CA GLY A 132 7.66 22.94 2.12
C GLY A 132 7.13 23.45 0.79
N ALA A 133 6.19 22.72 0.18
CA ALA A 133 5.51 23.11 -1.06
C ALA A 133 4.73 24.42 -0.88
N SER A 134 3.96 24.54 0.20
CA SER A 134 3.25 25.77 0.58
C SER A 134 4.21 26.95 0.75
N CYS A 135 5.30 26.75 1.49
CA CYS A 135 6.32 27.80 1.71
C CYS A 135 7.01 28.21 0.40
N ALA A 136 7.33 27.26 -0.48
CA ALA A 136 7.95 27.54 -1.79
C ALA A 136 7.01 28.35 -2.69
N LEU A 137 5.74 28.00 -2.76
CA LEU A 137 4.72 28.76 -3.48
C LEU A 137 4.55 30.16 -2.90
N ALA A 138 4.44 30.29 -1.58
CA ALA A 138 4.29 31.58 -0.91
C ALA A 138 5.50 32.51 -1.17
N LEU A 139 6.71 31.99 -1.18
CA LEU A 139 7.96 32.73 -1.46
C LEU A 139 8.14 33.12 -2.95
N SER A 140 7.50 32.38 -3.88
CA SER A 140 7.65 32.57 -5.31
C SER A 140 6.90 33.83 -5.83
N ASP A 141 7.10 34.13 -7.10
CA ASP A 141 6.32 35.12 -7.85
C ASP A 141 4.97 34.59 -8.36
N ILE A 142 4.70 33.28 -8.17
CA ILE A 142 3.47 32.62 -8.59
C ILE A 142 2.29 33.13 -7.75
N PRO A 143 1.16 33.51 -8.35
CA PRO A 143 -0.03 33.98 -7.63
C PRO A 143 -0.63 32.80 -6.83
N PHE A 144 -0.64 32.94 -5.52
CA PHE A 144 -1.07 31.90 -4.59
C PHE A 144 -1.69 32.55 -3.35
N HIS A 145 -2.93 32.22 -3.02
CA HIS A 145 -3.71 32.78 -1.90
C HIS A 145 -3.47 32.08 -0.54
N GLY A 146 -2.41 31.24 -0.47
CA GLY A 146 -1.95 30.66 0.80
C GLY A 146 -1.13 31.64 1.64
N PRO A 147 -0.40 31.12 2.68
CA PRO A 147 0.04 29.73 2.79
C PRO A 147 -0.98 28.78 3.40
N VAL A 148 -0.73 27.48 3.21
CA VAL A 148 -1.32 26.41 4.01
C VAL A 148 -0.30 25.85 4.98
N GLY A 149 -0.78 25.36 6.13
CA GLY A 149 -0.02 24.56 7.07
C GLY A 149 -0.59 23.15 7.14
N ALA A 150 0.27 22.18 7.39
CA ALA A 150 -0.09 20.76 7.53
C ALA A 150 0.48 20.18 8.82
N VAL A 151 -0.33 19.41 9.53
CA VAL A 151 0.09 18.60 10.67
C VAL A 151 -0.62 17.25 10.63
N ARG A 152 0.06 16.24 11.17
CA ARG A 152 -0.52 14.93 11.43
C ARG A 152 -0.92 14.87 12.91
N ILE A 153 -2.11 14.36 13.22
CA ILE A 153 -2.57 14.18 14.60
C ILE A 153 -2.76 12.69 14.87
N GLY A 154 -2.18 12.25 15.99
CA GLY A 154 -2.46 10.96 16.61
C GLY A 154 -3.39 11.12 17.80
N TYR A 155 -4.10 10.03 18.19
CA TYR A 155 -4.92 9.95 19.40
C TYR A 155 -4.47 8.73 20.18
N ILE A 156 -3.75 8.92 21.29
CA ILE A 156 -2.99 7.89 22.00
C ILE A 156 -3.25 8.02 23.49
N GLY A 157 -3.27 6.89 24.20
CA GLY A 157 -3.41 6.79 25.64
C GLY A 157 -4.08 5.47 26.04
N GLU A 158 -4.23 5.25 27.35
CA GLU A 158 -5.08 4.20 27.87
C GLU A 158 -6.55 4.61 27.72
N ALA A 159 -7.46 3.63 27.68
CA ALA A 159 -8.88 3.88 27.46
C ALA A 159 -9.45 4.86 28.50
N GLY A 160 -9.92 6.02 28.02
CA GLY A 160 -10.46 7.10 28.83
C GLY A 160 -9.45 8.17 29.26
N GLU A 161 -8.16 8.04 28.90
CA GLU A 161 -7.08 8.99 29.16
C GLU A 161 -6.32 9.36 27.87
N GLU A 162 -6.95 9.14 26.71
CA GLU A 162 -6.35 9.43 25.42
C GLU A 162 -6.17 10.92 25.18
N GLN A 163 -5.10 11.29 24.49
CA GLN A 163 -4.76 12.67 24.16
C GLN A 163 -4.33 12.81 22.70
N TYR A 164 -4.52 14.00 22.15
CA TYR A 164 -4.02 14.34 20.82
C TYR A 164 -2.54 14.65 20.86
N ILE A 165 -1.79 14.12 19.91
CA ILE A 165 -0.38 14.42 19.70
C ILE A 165 -0.12 14.89 18.29
N VAL A 166 0.78 15.89 18.14
CA VAL A 166 1.18 16.45 16.85
C VAL A 166 2.33 15.64 16.26
N ASN A 167 2.25 15.33 14.98
CA ASN A 167 3.28 14.63 14.20
C ASN A 167 3.81 13.39 14.93
N PRO A 168 2.92 12.40 15.21
CA PRO A 168 3.31 11.17 15.89
C PRO A 168 4.35 10.40 15.08
N THR A 169 5.32 9.82 15.77
CA THR A 169 6.30 8.91 15.19
C THR A 169 5.66 7.64 14.64
N TYR A 170 6.38 6.89 13.80
CA TYR A 170 5.90 5.57 13.34
C TYR A 170 5.59 4.63 14.50
N THR A 171 6.42 4.64 15.54
CA THR A 171 6.22 3.84 16.76
C THR A 171 4.94 4.26 17.50
N GLU A 172 4.71 5.56 17.70
CA GLU A 172 3.49 6.08 18.33
C GLU A 172 2.24 5.77 17.51
N ARG A 173 2.32 5.79 16.17
CA ARG A 173 1.19 5.45 15.29
C ARG A 173 0.71 3.99 15.42
N LEU A 174 1.56 3.05 15.82
CA LEU A 174 1.16 1.66 16.04
C LEU A 174 0.07 1.53 17.12
N THR A 175 0.19 2.32 18.18
CA THR A 175 -0.78 2.34 19.31
C THR A 175 -1.90 3.35 19.11
N SER A 176 -1.73 4.32 18.21
CA SER A 176 -2.71 5.35 17.95
C SER A 176 -4.04 4.80 17.43
N LEU A 177 -5.13 5.32 17.96
CA LEU A 177 -6.50 5.03 17.51
C LEU A 177 -6.90 5.88 16.30
N LEU A 178 -6.23 7.03 16.10
CA LEU A 178 -6.46 7.94 14.99
C LEU A 178 -5.13 8.32 14.36
N ASN A 179 -5.08 8.35 13.04
CA ASN A 179 -3.97 8.87 12.26
C ASN A 179 -4.56 9.79 11.19
N ILE A 180 -4.57 11.09 11.45
CA ILE A 180 -5.23 12.07 10.61
C ILE A 180 -4.25 13.15 10.15
N MET A 181 -4.13 13.34 8.83
CA MET A 181 -3.46 14.48 8.21
C MET A 181 -4.48 15.60 8.05
N VAL A 182 -4.15 16.78 8.55
CA VAL A 182 -4.99 17.97 8.44
C VAL A 182 -4.18 19.07 7.78
N VAL A 183 -4.75 19.67 6.74
CA VAL A 183 -4.17 20.81 6.03
C VAL A 183 -5.18 21.96 6.02
N GLY A 184 -4.71 23.17 6.28
CA GLY A 184 -5.57 24.33 6.34
C GLY A 184 -4.81 25.63 6.12
N THR A 185 -5.58 26.70 5.90
CA THR A 185 -5.13 28.08 5.98
C THR A 185 -5.27 28.60 7.41
N LYS A 186 -4.93 29.85 7.66
CA LYS A 186 -5.21 30.49 8.94
C LYS A 186 -6.72 30.61 9.23
N ASP A 187 -7.54 30.61 8.19
CA ASP A 187 -8.98 30.89 8.28
C ASP A 187 -9.83 29.62 8.37
N GLY A 188 -9.36 28.49 7.79
CA GLY A 188 -10.13 27.25 7.82
C GLY A 188 -9.35 26.03 7.34
N ILE A 189 -9.98 24.87 7.45
CA ILE A 189 -9.46 23.59 6.99
C ILE A 189 -9.81 23.43 5.52
N VAL A 190 -8.86 22.93 4.71
CA VAL A 190 -9.01 22.72 3.27
C VAL A 190 -8.88 21.26 2.86
N MET A 191 -8.17 20.43 3.63
CA MET A 191 -8.03 19.00 3.33
C MET A 191 -7.87 18.20 4.61
N VAL A 192 -8.51 17.04 4.65
CA VAL A 192 -8.34 16.04 5.71
C VAL A 192 -8.23 14.67 5.09
N GLU A 193 -7.30 13.85 5.61
CA GLU A 193 -7.16 12.45 5.24
C GLU A 193 -6.82 11.61 6.47
N SER A 194 -7.61 10.57 6.74
CA SER A 194 -7.52 9.81 7.99
C SER A 194 -7.67 8.31 7.79
N GLY A 195 -6.93 7.55 8.61
CA GLY A 195 -7.25 6.18 9.00
C GLY A 195 -7.51 6.16 10.51
N ALA A 196 -8.47 5.36 10.96
CA ALA A 196 -8.87 5.31 12.36
C ALA A 196 -9.29 3.89 12.79
N LYS A 197 -9.25 3.61 14.09
CA LYS A 197 -9.64 2.33 14.68
C LYS A 197 -10.96 2.49 15.43
N GLU A 198 -12.06 2.70 14.67
CA GLU A 198 -13.42 2.85 15.18
C GLU A 198 -13.59 4.00 16.21
N VAL A 199 -13.01 5.18 15.92
CA VAL A 199 -13.17 6.38 16.77
C VAL A 199 -14.51 7.08 16.54
N SER A 200 -14.96 7.84 17.53
CA SER A 200 -16.19 8.64 17.39
C SER A 200 -15.98 9.88 16.53
N GLU A 201 -17.08 10.43 16.04
CA GLU A 201 -17.12 11.67 15.27
C GLU A 201 -16.54 12.85 16.08
N GLU A 202 -16.79 12.92 17.40
CA GLU A 202 -16.27 13.95 18.30
C GLU A 202 -14.75 13.91 18.41
N VAL A 203 -14.15 12.73 18.47
CA VAL A 203 -12.68 12.55 18.48
C VAL A 203 -12.08 13.11 17.20
N VAL A 204 -12.73 12.88 16.05
CA VAL A 204 -12.26 13.42 14.76
C VAL A 204 -12.35 14.93 14.73
N VAL A 205 -13.47 15.50 15.15
CA VAL A 205 -13.65 16.97 15.21
C VAL A 205 -12.62 17.60 16.15
N GLY A 206 -12.45 17.05 17.35
CA GLY A 206 -11.45 17.53 18.32
C GLY A 206 -10.02 17.47 17.77
N ALA A 207 -9.68 16.41 17.02
CA ALA A 207 -8.38 16.30 16.35
C ALA A 207 -8.16 17.39 15.30
N ILE A 208 -9.20 17.72 14.54
CA ILE A 208 -9.15 18.78 13.51
C ILE A 208 -9.04 20.17 14.14
N GLU A 209 -9.81 20.44 15.22
CA GLU A 209 -9.71 21.69 15.96
C GLU A 209 -8.32 21.87 16.58
N PHE A 210 -7.77 20.80 17.19
CA PHE A 210 -6.41 20.80 17.72
C PHE A 210 -5.36 21.04 16.62
N ALA A 211 -5.50 20.39 15.48
CA ALA A 211 -4.63 20.58 14.31
C ALA A 211 -4.64 22.02 13.82
N HIS A 212 -5.82 22.68 13.75
CA HIS A 212 -5.96 24.03 13.24
C HIS A 212 -5.20 25.07 14.08
N VAL A 213 -5.06 24.83 15.40
CA VAL A 213 -4.23 25.67 16.28
C VAL A 213 -2.77 25.62 15.83
N GLU A 214 -2.27 24.45 15.53
CA GLU A 214 -0.88 24.26 15.08
C GLU A 214 -0.67 24.76 13.64
N ILE A 215 -1.63 24.56 12.76
CA ILE A 215 -1.63 25.05 11.37
C ILE A 215 -1.51 26.58 11.34
N LYS A 216 -2.22 27.30 12.20
CA LYS A 216 -2.12 28.78 12.31
C LYS A 216 -0.72 29.24 12.63
N LYS A 217 0.02 28.51 13.50
CA LYS A 217 1.42 28.84 13.81
C LYS A 217 2.30 28.66 12.58
N ILE A 218 2.09 27.57 11.83
CA ILE A 218 2.85 27.30 10.60
C ILE A 218 2.60 28.38 9.56
N CYS A 219 1.34 28.74 9.30
CA CYS A 219 0.98 29.78 8.36
C CYS A 219 1.60 31.14 8.75
N ALA A 220 1.49 31.54 10.02
CA ALA A 220 2.10 32.77 10.51
C ALA A 220 3.63 32.78 10.34
N GLY A 221 4.30 31.66 10.59
CA GLY A 221 5.75 31.55 10.38
C GLY A 221 6.14 31.64 8.90
N ILE A 222 5.37 31.03 8.00
CA ILE A 222 5.60 31.15 6.56
C ILE A 222 5.36 32.60 6.11
N GLU A 223 4.27 33.26 6.56
CA GLU A 223 4.00 34.68 6.28
C GLU A 223 5.14 35.59 6.74
N ASP A 224 5.71 35.34 7.92
CA ASP A 224 6.90 36.07 8.41
C ASP A 224 8.12 35.87 7.48
N LEU A 225 8.39 34.64 7.08
CA LEU A 225 9.49 34.35 6.14
C LEU A 225 9.27 35.02 4.77
N VAL A 226 8.04 35.02 4.26
CA VAL A 226 7.64 35.69 3.00
C VAL A 226 7.84 37.20 3.10
N SER A 227 7.52 37.81 4.24
CA SER A 227 7.74 39.26 4.44
C SER A 227 9.22 39.65 4.27
N ARG A 228 10.16 38.74 4.59
CA ARG A 228 11.60 38.95 4.57
C ARG A 228 12.26 38.54 3.25
N ALA A 229 11.72 37.54 2.57
CA ALA A 229 12.39 36.88 1.44
C ALA A 229 11.47 36.61 0.25
N GLY A 230 10.18 36.90 0.35
CA GLY A 230 9.19 36.66 -0.72
C GLY A 230 9.40 37.56 -1.93
N LYS A 231 8.94 37.07 -3.07
CA LYS A 231 8.90 37.81 -4.33
C LYS A 231 7.55 38.47 -4.55
N THR A 232 7.53 39.58 -5.31
CA THR A 232 6.28 40.18 -5.75
C THR A 232 5.51 39.18 -6.65
N LYS A 233 4.25 38.97 -6.35
CA LYS A 233 3.39 38.06 -7.14
C LYS A 233 3.15 38.60 -8.54
N ARG A 234 3.05 37.70 -9.51
CA ARG A 234 2.61 38.04 -10.89
C ARG A 234 1.18 38.57 -10.84
N VAL A 235 0.91 39.55 -11.68
CA VAL A 235 -0.45 40.08 -11.84
C VAL A 235 -1.20 39.13 -12.76
N VAL A 236 -2.31 38.62 -12.29
CA VAL A 236 -3.23 37.83 -13.12
C VAL A 236 -4.30 38.77 -13.64
N PRO A 237 -4.63 38.75 -14.95
CA PRO A 237 -5.74 39.53 -15.48
C PRO A 237 -7.05 39.17 -14.75
N GLU A 238 -7.83 40.14 -14.41
CA GLU A 238 -9.18 39.86 -13.91
C GLU A 238 -10.00 39.17 -15.00
N LEU A 239 -10.73 38.12 -14.60
CA LEU A 239 -11.67 37.47 -15.51
C LEU A 239 -12.79 38.48 -15.85
N GLU A 240 -12.94 38.73 -17.14
CA GLU A 240 -14.10 39.51 -17.59
C GLU A 240 -15.39 38.83 -17.11
N ASN A 241 -16.17 39.54 -16.33
CA ASN A 241 -17.48 39.10 -15.87
C ASN A 241 -18.55 39.85 -16.68
N ASP A 242 -18.90 39.31 -17.85
CA ASP A 242 -19.93 39.85 -18.69
C ASP A 242 -21.32 39.42 -18.20
N THR A 243 -21.81 40.14 -17.21
CA THR A 243 -23.13 39.92 -16.60
C THR A 243 -24.26 40.09 -17.60
N ALA A 244 -24.09 40.94 -18.63
CA ALA A 244 -25.09 41.15 -19.69
C ALA A 244 -25.18 39.89 -20.57
N TYR A 245 -24.06 39.31 -20.93
CA TYR A 245 -24.00 38.07 -21.71
C TYR A 245 -24.62 36.91 -20.93
N LEU A 246 -24.28 36.76 -19.64
CA LEU A 246 -24.88 35.75 -18.76
C LEU A 246 -26.38 35.90 -18.70
N SER A 247 -26.88 37.14 -18.50
CA SER A 247 -28.33 37.40 -18.47
C SER A 247 -29.01 37.10 -19.78
N ASP A 248 -28.39 37.37 -20.92
CA ASP A 248 -28.93 37.08 -22.26
C ASP A 248 -29.06 35.57 -22.47
N ILE A 249 -28.03 34.80 -22.13
CA ILE A 249 -28.07 33.32 -22.21
C ILE A 249 -29.13 32.77 -21.25
N THR A 250 -29.18 33.25 -20.02
CA THR A 250 -30.19 32.84 -19.03
C THR A 250 -31.59 33.03 -19.54
N ALA A 251 -31.89 34.22 -20.15
CA ALA A 251 -33.17 34.49 -20.73
C ALA A 251 -33.54 33.60 -21.90
N LYS A 252 -32.53 33.14 -22.70
CA LYS A 252 -32.75 32.31 -23.87
C LYS A 252 -32.95 30.81 -23.54
N ILE A 253 -32.19 30.28 -22.62
CA ILE A 253 -32.15 28.84 -22.37
C ILE A 253 -32.37 28.40 -20.93
N GLY A 254 -32.45 29.34 -19.96
CA GLY A 254 -32.45 29.02 -18.51
C GLY A 254 -33.47 27.96 -18.11
N ASP A 255 -34.73 28.12 -18.51
CA ASP A 255 -35.80 27.16 -18.20
C ASP A 255 -35.58 25.77 -18.86
N ARG A 256 -35.11 25.78 -20.12
CA ARG A 256 -34.82 24.55 -20.85
C ARG A 256 -33.64 23.82 -20.23
N LEU A 257 -32.62 24.55 -19.84
CA LEU A 257 -31.43 23.98 -19.21
C LEU A 257 -31.75 23.45 -17.80
N LYS A 258 -32.59 24.16 -17.04
CA LYS A 258 -33.09 23.70 -15.75
C LYS A 258 -33.88 22.40 -15.88
N ASP A 259 -34.74 22.27 -16.89
CA ASP A 259 -35.48 21.04 -17.18
C ASP A 259 -34.54 19.89 -17.60
N ALA A 260 -33.54 20.18 -18.46
CA ALA A 260 -32.56 19.20 -18.91
C ALA A 260 -31.66 18.67 -17.76
N LEU A 261 -31.43 19.48 -16.72
CA LEU A 261 -30.64 19.12 -15.53
C LEU A 261 -31.43 18.35 -14.46
N ASP A 262 -32.73 18.21 -14.62
CA ASP A 262 -33.62 17.46 -13.73
C ASP A 262 -33.46 15.94 -13.99
N THR A 263 -32.58 15.29 -13.20
CA THR A 263 -32.25 13.86 -13.39
C THR A 263 -33.34 12.91 -12.89
N GLN A 264 -34.38 13.41 -12.22
CA GLN A 264 -35.57 12.61 -11.94
C GLN A 264 -36.41 12.43 -13.20
N LYS A 265 -36.46 13.45 -14.08
CA LYS A 265 -37.17 13.40 -15.36
C LYS A 265 -36.33 12.74 -16.44
N HIS A 266 -35.08 13.09 -16.52
CA HIS A 266 -34.12 12.67 -17.56
C HIS A 266 -32.98 11.88 -16.92
N PRO A 267 -32.92 10.55 -17.10
CA PRO A 267 -31.78 9.75 -16.66
C PRO A 267 -30.44 10.31 -17.15
N LYS A 268 -29.33 10.05 -16.47
CA LYS A 268 -28.01 10.65 -16.66
C LYS A 268 -27.65 10.89 -18.14
N PHE A 269 -27.67 9.87 -18.97
CA PHE A 269 -27.29 9.99 -20.40
C PHE A 269 -28.27 10.83 -21.22
N GLU A 270 -29.55 10.77 -20.90
CA GLU A 270 -30.56 11.61 -21.54
C GLU A 270 -30.38 13.09 -21.16
N SER A 271 -30.19 13.38 -19.87
CA SER A 271 -29.85 14.71 -19.36
C SER A 271 -28.60 15.27 -20.08
N TYR A 272 -27.53 14.47 -20.18
CA TYR A 272 -26.31 14.88 -20.88
C TYR A 272 -26.56 15.19 -22.36
N ALA A 273 -27.34 14.36 -23.04
CA ALA A 273 -27.70 14.60 -24.45
C ALA A 273 -28.47 15.92 -24.61
N LEU A 274 -29.46 16.19 -23.79
CA LEU A 274 -30.25 17.42 -23.80
C LEU A 274 -29.39 18.67 -23.50
N VAL A 275 -28.53 18.60 -22.49
CA VAL A 275 -27.59 19.66 -22.12
C VAL A 275 -26.65 19.95 -23.28
N LYS A 276 -26.11 18.92 -23.95
CA LYS A 276 -25.27 19.06 -25.14
C LYS A 276 -26.02 19.68 -26.30
N GLU A 277 -27.25 19.22 -26.57
CA GLU A 277 -28.09 19.78 -27.66
C GLU A 277 -28.33 21.29 -27.48
N ILE A 278 -28.66 21.72 -26.26
CA ILE A 278 -28.83 23.15 -25.93
C ILE A 278 -27.54 23.93 -26.17
N LYS A 279 -26.38 23.41 -25.75
CA LYS A 279 -25.08 24.02 -25.98
C LYS A 279 -24.75 24.14 -27.46
N ASP A 280 -25.02 23.08 -28.23
CA ASP A 280 -24.73 23.02 -29.67
C ASP A 280 -25.68 23.95 -30.47
N GLU A 281 -26.90 24.17 -30.03
CA GLU A 281 -27.79 25.20 -30.61
C GLU A 281 -27.19 26.60 -30.44
N LEU A 282 -26.74 26.94 -29.25
CA LEU A 282 -26.09 28.24 -28.99
C LEU A 282 -24.82 28.44 -29.79
N LYS A 283 -24.03 27.36 -30.00
CA LYS A 283 -22.81 27.42 -30.84
C LYS A 283 -23.13 27.79 -32.28
N LYS A 284 -24.27 27.41 -32.84
CA LYS A 284 -24.67 27.74 -34.22
C LYS A 284 -24.95 29.21 -34.42
N ASP A 285 -25.37 29.92 -33.35
CA ASP A 285 -25.68 31.33 -33.36
C ASP A 285 -24.46 32.25 -33.17
N LEU A 286 -23.27 31.67 -32.94
CA LEU A 286 -22.06 32.44 -32.68
C LEU A 286 -21.54 33.12 -33.93
N PRO A 287 -20.94 34.34 -33.81
CA PRO A 287 -20.26 35.03 -34.88
C PRO A 287 -19.08 34.19 -35.42
N LYS A 288 -19.06 33.88 -36.70
CA LYS A 288 -18.00 33.07 -37.32
C LYS A 288 -16.64 33.73 -37.32
N ASP A 289 -16.63 35.06 -37.24
CA ASP A 289 -15.40 35.88 -37.31
C ASP A 289 -14.77 36.13 -35.95
N ASP A 290 -15.38 35.69 -34.85
CA ASP A 290 -14.87 35.83 -33.49
C ASP A 290 -14.36 34.48 -32.94
N ALA A 291 -13.04 34.30 -32.98
CA ALA A 291 -12.37 33.11 -32.49
C ALA A 291 -12.49 32.91 -30.94
N THR A 292 -12.91 33.97 -30.21
CA THR A 292 -13.06 33.93 -28.76
C THR A 292 -14.48 33.57 -28.33
N ALA A 293 -15.46 33.72 -29.23
CA ALA A 293 -16.88 33.48 -28.95
C ALA A 293 -17.19 32.06 -28.44
N PRO A 294 -16.58 30.96 -28.98
CA PRO A 294 -16.82 29.61 -28.45
C PRO A 294 -16.33 29.42 -27.02
N LYS A 295 -15.15 29.98 -26.70
CA LYS A 295 -14.61 29.91 -25.32
C LYS A 295 -15.47 30.71 -24.34
N LYS A 296 -15.90 31.92 -24.78
CA LYS A 296 -16.82 32.75 -23.99
C LYS A 296 -18.15 32.04 -23.73
N LEU A 297 -18.75 31.44 -24.75
CA LEU A 297 -19.96 30.65 -24.59
C LEU A 297 -19.75 29.47 -23.60
N SER A 298 -18.68 28.68 -23.75
CA SER A 298 -18.43 27.56 -22.88
C SER A 298 -18.34 28.00 -21.42
N LYS A 299 -17.56 29.06 -21.12
CA LYS A 299 -17.42 29.63 -19.78
C LYS A 299 -18.77 30.04 -19.17
N TYR A 300 -19.57 30.83 -19.89
CA TYR A 300 -20.82 31.34 -19.33
C TYR A 300 -21.92 30.28 -19.30
N TYR A 301 -21.87 29.28 -20.19
CA TYR A 301 -22.75 28.12 -20.14
C TYR A 301 -22.52 27.30 -18.87
N GLU A 302 -21.26 26.98 -18.54
CA GLU A 302 -20.92 26.29 -17.28
C GLU A 302 -21.30 27.13 -16.07
N LYS A 303 -21.04 28.42 -16.09
CA LYS A 303 -21.46 29.32 -15.01
C LYS A 303 -22.97 29.36 -14.81
N LEU A 304 -23.76 29.26 -15.90
CA LEU A 304 -25.22 29.17 -15.80
C LEU A 304 -25.65 27.82 -15.20
N ARG A 305 -25.00 26.71 -15.59
CA ARG A 305 -25.25 25.39 -14.99
C ARG A 305 -25.00 25.40 -13.49
N GLU A 306 -23.83 25.88 -13.08
CA GLU A 306 -23.47 26.06 -11.67
C GLU A 306 -24.51 26.90 -10.92
N THR A 307 -24.89 28.04 -11.50
CA THR A 307 -25.88 28.98 -10.89
C THR A 307 -27.23 28.27 -10.70
N ILE A 308 -27.73 27.56 -11.73
CA ILE A 308 -29.01 26.82 -11.65
C ILE A 308 -28.94 25.77 -10.55
N PHE A 309 -27.86 24.96 -10.51
CA PHE A 309 -27.68 23.95 -9.48
C PHE A 309 -27.65 24.55 -8.07
N ARG A 310 -26.82 25.58 -7.85
CA ARG A 310 -26.68 26.22 -6.53
C ARG A 310 -27.97 26.86 -6.07
N GLU A 311 -28.69 27.52 -6.97
CA GLU A 311 -29.99 28.13 -6.68
C GLU A 311 -31.05 27.11 -6.29
N GLN A 312 -31.14 25.98 -7.04
CA GLN A 312 -32.05 24.88 -6.72
C GLN A 312 -31.76 24.30 -5.34
N VAL A 313 -30.50 24.02 -5.02
CA VAL A 313 -30.11 23.38 -3.75
C VAL A 313 -30.25 24.36 -2.58
N LEU A 314 -29.80 25.61 -2.68
CA LEU A 314 -29.77 26.55 -1.57
C LEU A 314 -31.12 27.22 -1.32
N ASN A 315 -31.81 27.66 -2.38
CA ASN A 315 -33.02 28.50 -2.27
C ASN A 315 -34.28 27.67 -2.44
N GLU A 316 -34.34 26.78 -3.43
CA GLU A 316 -35.52 25.95 -3.70
C GLU A 316 -35.52 24.68 -2.82
N ARG A 317 -34.36 24.29 -2.26
CA ARG A 317 -34.19 23.11 -1.42
C ARG A 317 -34.52 21.82 -2.20
N ILE A 318 -34.13 21.75 -3.49
CA ILE A 318 -34.36 20.64 -4.39
C ILE A 318 -33.01 20.16 -4.93
N ARG A 319 -32.75 18.87 -4.87
CA ARG A 319 -31.61 18.20 -5.52
C ARG A 319 -31.95 17.87 -6.99
N PRO A 320 -30.96 17.68 -7.86
CA PRO A 320 -31.21 17.34 -9.26
C PRO A 320 -32.05 16.08 -9.46
N ASP A 321 -31.98 15.12 -8.57
CA ASP A 321 -32.74 13.86 -8.58
C ASP A 321 -33.92 13.86 -7.59
N HIS A 322 -34.24 14.98 -7.01
CA HIS A 322 -35.35 15.23 -6.07
C HIS A 322 -35.29 14.40 -4.77
N ARG A 323 -34.17 13.76 -4.47
CA ARG A 323 -33.96 13.12 -3.13
C ARG A 323 -33.99 14.15 -2.02
N ALA A 324 -34.37 13.74 -0.82
CA ALA A 324 -34.14 14.53 0.38
C ALA A 324 -32.61 14.69 0.64
N PHE A 325 -32.20 15.72 1.36
CA PHE A 325 -30.79 16.03 1.56
C PHE A 325 -30.02 14.96 2.34
N ASP A 326 -30.70 14.19 3.18
CA ASP A 326 -30.17 13.06 3.96
C ASP A 326 -30.43 11.68 3.31
N GLN A 327 -31.10 11.66 2.16
CA GLN A 327 -31.49 10.42 1.49
C GLN A 327 -30.35 9.85 0.66
N ILE A 328 -30.11 8.54 0.83
CA ILE A 328 -29.18 7.73 0.03
C ILE A 328 -29.93 7.09 -1.14
N ARG A 329 -29.26 6.94 -2.28
CA ARG A 329 -29.76 6.23 -3.46
C ARG A 329 -30.13 4.78 -3.16
N GLU A 330 -30.94 4.17 -4.00
CA GLU A 330 -31.34 2.77 -3.88
C GLU A 330 -30.12 1.85 -3.89
N ILE A 331 -30.15 0.83 -3.02
CA ILE A 331 -29.05 -0.15 -2.87
C ILE A 331 -29.52 -1.50 -3.37
N SER A 332 -28.71 -2.11 -4.25
CA SER A 332 -28.80 -3.51 -4.65
C SER A 332 -27.49 -4.22 -4.34
N ILE A 333 -27.56 -5.43 -3.80
CA ILE A 333 -26.40 -6.23 -3.41
C ILE A 333 -26.60 -7.66 -3.89
N GLU A 334 -25.62 -8.14 -4.68
CA GLU A 334 -25.57 -9.53 -5.12
C GLU A 334 -24.29 -10.18 -4.59
N MET A 335 -24.42 -11.34 -3.95
CA MET A 335 -23.29 -12.07 -3.37
C MET A 335 -22.91 -13.26 -4.24
N GLY A 336 -21.60 -13.58 -4.27
CA GLY A 336 -21.11 -14.78 -4.96
C GLY A 336 -21.21 -14.75 -6.47
N VAL A 337 -21.25 -13.57 -7.10
CA VAL A 337 -21.42 -13.38 -8.55
C VAL A 337 -20.31 -14.00 -9.39
N LEU A 338 -19.12 -14.20 -8.81
CA LEU A 338 -17.96 -14.79 -9.49
C LEU A 338 -17.68 -16.20 -8.94
N PRO A 339 -17.91 -17.28 -9.73
CA PRO A 339 -17.92 -18.64 -9.18
C PRO A 339 -16.55 -19.21 -8.77
N ARG A 340 -15.45 -18.67 -9.28
CA ARG A 340 -14.10 -19.22 -9.00
C ARG A 340 -13.28 -18.44 -8.00
N VAL A 341 -13.69 -17.22 -7.67
CA VAL A 341 -13.00 -16.40 -6.66
C VAL A 341 -13.33 -16.87 -5.25
N HIS A 342 -12.59 -16.39 -4.27
CA HIS A 342 -12.75 -16.87 -2.90
C HIS A 342 -13.89 -16.16 -2.16
N GLY A 343 -14.26 -14.95 -2.59
CA GLY A 343 -15.44 -14.21 -2.19
C GLY A 343 -15.71 -13.10 -3.20
N SER A 344 -16.98 -12.76 -3.46
CA SER A 344 -17.32 -11.66 -4.36
C SER A 344 -18.66 -11.06 -4.05
N SER A 345 -18.83 -9.78 -4.37
CA SER A 345 -20.09 -9.05 -4.34
C SER A 345 -20.19 -8.09 -5.52
N LEU A 346 -21.40 -7.85 -5.97
CA LEU A 346 -21.76 -6.74 -6.83
C LEU A 346 -22.56 -5.77 -5.98
N PHE A 347 -22.00 -4.62 -5.69
CA PHE A 347 -22.63 -3.56 -4.90
C PHE A 347 -23.05 -2.43 -5.84
N THR A 348 -24.33 -2.14 -5.87
CA THR A 348 -24.91 -1.08 -6.71
C THR A 348 -25.60 -0.05 -5.82
N ARG A 349 -25.32 1.24 -6.05
CA ARG A 349 -25.95 2.38 -5.40
C ARG A 349 -26.40 3.38 -6.45
N GLY A 350 -27.70 3.33 -6.79
CA GLY A 350 -28.22 4.05 -7.95
C GLY A 350 -27.43 3.71 -9.21
N GLU A 351 -26.83 4.69 -9.84
CA GLU A 351 -25.99 4.57 -11.06
C GLU A 351 -24.48 4.44 -10.73
N THR A 352 -24.14 3.83 -9.60
CA THR A 352 -22.75 3.53 -9.23
C THR A 352 -22.63 2.07 -8.84
N GLN A 353 -21.81 1.30 -9.55
CA GLN A 353 -21.69 -0.14 -9.40
C GLN A 353 -20.23 -0.57 -9.25
N ALA A 354 -19.95 -1.34 -8.20
CA ALA A 354 -18.64 -1.94 -7.92
C ALA A 354 -18.72 -3.46 -7.87
N LEU A 355 -17.97 -4.13 -8.73
CA LEU A 355 -17.73 -5.56 -8.67
C LEU A 355 -16.48 -5.82 -7.86
N VAL A 356 -16.64 -6.41 -6.68
CA VAL A 356 -15.53 -6.64 -5.77
C VAL A 356 -15.25 -8.12 -5.60
N SER A 357 -13.97 -8.49 -5.71
CA SER A 357 -13.49 -9.86 -5.54
C SER A 357 -12.40 -9.95 -4.49
N VAL A 358 -12.36 -11.07 -3.77
CA VAL A 358 -11.36 -11.39 -2.74
C VAL A 358 -10.61 -12.64 -3.12
N THR A 359 -9.29 -12.58 -3.02
CA THR A 359 -8.38 -13.72 -3.16
C THR A 359 -7.62 -13.91 -1.85
N LEU A 360 -7.64 -15.13 -1.33
CA LEU A 360 -6.88 -15.56 -0.16
C LEU A 360 -5.59 -16.18 -0.63
N GLY A 361 -4.47 -15.71 -0.12
CA GLY A 361 -3.12 -16.21 -0.41
C GLY A 361 -2.39 -16.66 0.85
N THR A 362 -1.16 -17.08 0.67
CA THR A 362 -0.22 -17.44 1.74
C THR A 362 0.73 -16.29 2.05
N THR A 363 1.61 -16.44 3.02
CA THR A 363 2.63 -15.43 3.37
C THR A 363 3.59 -15.12 2.20
N ASP A 364 3.83 -16.10 1.32
CA ASP A 364 4.65 -15.89 0.11
C ASP A 364 4.03 -14.92 -0.90
N ASP A 365 2.69 -14.81 -0.87
CA ASP A 365 1.93 -13.93 -1.76
C ASP A 365 1.86 -12.48 -1.24
N ALA A 366 2.50 -12.19 -0.07
CA ALA A 366 2.54 -10.85 0.51
C ALA A 366 3.32 -9.88 -0.39
N GLN A 367 2.79 -8.66 -0.54
CA GLN A 367 3.44 -7.61 -1.31
C GLN A 367 4.73 -7.16 -0.62
N ARG A 368 5.83 -7.17 -1.36
CA ARG A 368 7.11 -6.63 -0.90
C ARG A 368 7.23 -5.18 -1.31
N MET A 369 7.41 -4.31 -0.34
CA MET A 369 7.60 -2.88 -0.55
C MET A 369 9.00 -2.48 -0.09
N GLU A 370 9.70 -1.72 -0.92
CA GLU A 370 11.03 -1.17 -0.59
C GLU A 370 10.91 0.34 -0.43
N SER A 371 11.48 0.88 0.64
CA SER A 371 11.53 2.30 0.92
C SER A 371 12.86 2.69 1.56
N TYR A 372 13.06 3.98 1.88
CA TYR A 372 14.20 4.43 2.67
C TYR A 372 14.26 3.76 4.06
N GLN A 373 13.14 3.30 4.61
CA GLN A 373 13.08 2.56 5.88
C GLN A 373 13.56 1.11 5.74
N GLY A 374 13.47 0.53 4.55
CA GLY A 374 13.83 -0.83 4.23
C GLY A 374 12.75 -1.60 3.51
N GLU A 375 12.91 -2.91 3.48
CA GLU A 375 11.93 -3.83 2.91
C GLU A 375 10.84 -4.13 3.95
N GLN A 376 9.59 -4.03 3.54
CA GLN A 376 8.41 -4.35 4.34
C GLN A 376 7.52 -5.31 3.57
N LYS A 377 6.74 -6.13 4.28
CA LYS A 377 5.73 -7.03 3.70
C LYS A 377 4.34 -6.55 4.08
N ARG A 378 3.47 -6.41 3.09
CA ARG A 378 2.07 -6.07 3.27
C ARG A 378 1.21 -7.29 2.95
N LYS A 379 0.46 -7.80 3.92
CA LYS A 379 -0.42 -8.97 3.77
C LYS A 379 -1.83 -8.60 3.30
N PHE A 380 -2.25 -7.37 3.44
CA PHE A 380 -3.53 -6.87 2.94
C PHE A 380 -3.31 -5.88 1.79
N MET A 381 -3.90 -6.18 0.64
CA MET A 381 -3.86 -5.38 -0.57
C MET A 381 -5.30 -5.07 -1.01
N LEU A 382 -5.57 -3.81 -1.35
CA LEU A 382 -6.83 -3.42 -1.99
C LEU A 382 -6.51 -2.61 -3.23
N HIS A 383 -6.91 -3.12 -4.39
CA HIS A 383 -6.73 -2.52 -5.69
C HIS A 383 -8.07 -2.03 -6.24
N TYR A 384 -8.08 -0.83 -6.76
CA TYR A 384 -9.24 -0.17 -7.33
C TYR A 384 -8.97 0.11 -8.81
N ASN A 385 -9.88 -0.24 -9.67
CA ASN A 385 -9.80 -0.04 -11.11
C ASN A 385 -11.01 0.77 -11.59
N PHE A 386 -10.74 1.80 -12.39
CA PHE A 386 -11.76 2.70 -12.95
C PHE A 386 -11.63 2.76 -14.47
N PRO A 387 -12.16 1.75 -15.17
CA PRO A 387 -12.08 1.71 -16.63
C PRO A 387 -12.96 2.79 -17.27
N PRO A 388 -12.60 3.36 -18.42
CA PRO A 388 -13.33 4.44 -19.08
C PRO A 388 -14.81 4.12 -19.35
N PHE A 389 -15.13 2.86 -19.63
CA PHE A 389 -16.52 2.44 -19.87
C PHE A 389 -17.44 2.66 -18.66
N SER A 390 -16.89 2.79 -17.44
CA SER A 390 -17.68 3.02 -16.22
C SER A 390 -18.41 4.37 -16.22
N VAL A 391 -17.96 5.31 -17.03
CA VAL A 391 -18.59 6.60 -17.27
C VAL A 391 -19.10 6.75 -18.71
N GLY A 392 -19.02 5.67 -19.53
CA GLY A 392 -19.47 5.67 -20.91
C GLY A 392 -18.47 6.24 -21.90
N GLU A 393 -17.20 6.34 -21.53
CA GLU A 393 -16.13 6.92 -22.33
C GLU A 393 -15.22 5.89 -23.01
N VAL A 394 -14.51 6.34 -24.03
CA VAL A 394 -13.42 5.61 -24.69
C VAL A 394 -12.09 6.21 -24.25
N GLY A 395 -11.26 5.42 -23.58
CA GLY A 395 -9.98 5.88 -23.06
C GLY A 395 -8.87 4.83 -23.18
N ARG A 396 -7.63 5.27 -23.01
CA ARG A 396 -6.45 4.37 -22.98
C ARG A 396 -6.37 3.66 -21.63
N MET A 397 -6.08 2.36 -21.63
CA MET A 397 -5.82 1.57 -20.42
C MET A 397 -4.32 1.25 -20.34
N THR A 398 -3.50 2.25 -20.06
CA THR A 398 -2.03 2.14 -20.09
C THR A 398 -1.40 1.78 -18.73
N GLY A 399 -2.17 1.85 -17.66
CA GLY A 399 -1.68 1.57 -16.31
C GLY A 399 -2.63 2.10 -15.24
N VAL A 400 -2.22 2.03 -13.98
CA VAL A 400 -2.99 2.52 -12.85
C VAL A 400 -2.71 4.01 -12.66
N GLY A 401 -3.75 4.84 -12.77
CA GLY A 401 -3.66 6.30 -12.58
C GLY A 401 -3.56 6.72 -11.12
N ARG A 402 -3.17 7.98 -10.88
CA ARG A 402 -3.07 8.56 -9.53
C ARG A 402 -4.41 8.55 -8.78
N ARG A 403 -5.52 8.74 -9.50
CA ARG A 403 -6.88 8.67 -8.94
C ARG A 403 -7.21 7.28 -8.43
N GLU A 404 -6.92 6.24 -9.20
CA GLU A 404 -7.16 4.85 -8.82
C GLU A 404 -6.37 4.46 -7.57
N ILE A 405 -5.11 4.90 -7.47
CA ILE A 405 -4.27 4.70 -6.28
C ILE A 405 -4.88 5.40 -5.07
N GLY A 406 -5.35 6.64 -5.22
CA GLY A 406 -5.97 7.41 -4.14
C GLY A 406 -7.25 6.78 -3.62
N HIS A 407 -8.15 6.35 -4.51
CA HIS A 407 -9.41 5.68 -4.14
C HIS A 407 -9.16 4.31 -3.50
N GLY A 408 -8.23 3.53 -4.06
CA GLY A 408 -7.80 2.26 -3.49
C GLY A 408 -7.23 2.40 -2.08
N ALA A 409 -6.39 3.40 -1.85
CA ALA A 409 -5.79 3.67 -0.55
C ALA A 409 -6.81 4.12 0.51
N LEU A 410 -7.84 4.90 0.12
CA LEU A 410 -8.93 5.26 1.02
C LEU A 410 -9.73 4.01 1.44
N ALA A 411 -10.12 3.18 0.49
CA ALA A 411 -10.84 1.94 0.76
C ALA A 411 -9.97 0.95 1.57
N TRP A 412 -8.67 0.87 1.28
CA TRP A 412 -7.72 0.07 2.04
C TRP A 412 -7.69 0.47 3.52
N ARG A 413 -7.54 1.79 3.84
CA ARG A 413 -7.57 2.31 5.22
C ARG A 413 -8.89 2.02 5.92
N ALA A 414 -10.01 2.14 5.19
CA ALA A 414 -11.33 1.88 5.76
C ALA A 414 -11.50 0.44 6.22
N ILE A 415 -10.96 -0.52 5.49
CA ILE A 415 -11.10 -1.96 5.73
C ILE A 415 -10.02 -2.49 6.69
N GLU A 416 -8.77 -1.99 6.61
CA GLU A 416 -7.65 -2.47 7.43
C GLU A 416 -7.99 -2.48 8.93
N ALA A 417 -8.69 -1.45 9.41
CA ALA A 417 -9.06 -1.29 10.83
C ALA A 417 -9.90 -2.45 11.39
N VAL A 418 -10.64 -3.14 10.53
CA VAL A 418 -11.55 -4.23 10.93
C VAL A 418 -11.02 -5.62 10.63
N LEU A 419 -9.87 -5.74 10.01
CA LEU A 419 -9.28 -7.05 9.71
C LEU A 419 -8.92 -7.79 10.99
N PRO A 420 -9.05 -9.12 11.01
CA PRO A 420 -8.59 -9.95 12.12
C PRO A 420 -7.07 -9.99 12.19
N GLY A 421 -6.52 -10.26 13.38
CA GLY A 421 -5.10 -10.53 13.55
C GLY A 421 -4.65 -11.82 12.86
N GLU A 422 -3.35 -11.98 12.66
CA GLU A 422 -2.75 -13.15 12.00
C GLU A 422 -2.96 -14.48 12.76
N ASP A 423 -3.21 -14.41 14.05
CA ASP A 423 -3.58 -15.54 14.91
C ASP A 423 -4.97 -16.11 14.59
N VAL A 424 -5.88 -15.24 14.15
CA VAL A 424 -7.26 -15.59 13.77
C VAL A 424 -7.36 -15.91 12.29
N SER A 425 -6.65 -15.15 11.43
CA SER A 425 -6.71 -15.30 9.97
C SER A 425 -5.31 -15.14 9.35
N PRO A 426 -4.57 -16.26 9.13
CA PRO A 426 -3.18 -16.22 8.66
C PRO A 426 -3.04 -15.96 7.15
N TYR A 427 -4.10 -15.47 6.50
CA TYR A 427 -4.11 -15.27 5.05
C TYR A 427 -3.46 -13.94 4.63
N THR A 428 -2.79 -13.95 3.50
CA THR A 428 -2.57 -12.76 2.70
C THR A 428 -3.85 -12.48 1.91
N LEU A 429 -4.36 -11.26 2.01
CA LEU A 429 -5.65 -10.86 1.44
C LEU A 429 -5.42 -9.90 0.27
N ARG A 430 -5.99 -10.24 -0.89
CA ARG A 430 -6.05 -9.32 -2.03
C ARG A 430 -7.50 -9.06 -2.39
N VAL A 431 -7.92 -7.81 -2.22
CA VAL A 431 -9.23 -7.31 -2.68
C VAL A 431 -9.02 -6.53 -3.96
N VAL A 432 -9.87 -6.76 -4.96
CA VAL A 432 -9.90 -6.00 -6.21
C VAL A 432 -11.30 -5.50 -6.42
N SER A 433 -11.44 -4.20 -6.65
CA SER A 433 -12.69 -3.54 -6.96
C SER A 433 -12.65 -2.99 -8.39
N ASP A 434 -13.47 -3.53 -9.25
CA ASP A 434 -13.66 -3.06 -10.62
C ASP A 434 -14.94 -2.22 -10.66
N ILE A 435 -14.82 -0.95 -11.02
CA ILE A 435 -15.97 -0.05 -11.15
C ILE A 435 -16.61 -0.28 -12.51
N LEU A 436 -17.86 -0.72 -12.51
CA LEU A 436 -18.59 -1.03 -13.75
C LEU A 436 -19.47 0.15 -14.20
N GLU A 437 -19.89 0.98 -13.24
CA GLU A 437 -20.70 2.17 -13.49
C GLU A 437 -20.41 3.22 -12.42
N SER A 438 -20.37 4.50 -12.79
CA SER A 438 -20.08 5.60 -11.85
C SER A 438 -20.94 6.83 -12.10
N ASN A 439 -21.61 7.27 -11.04
CA ASN A 439 -22.24 8.57 -10.91
C ASN A 439 -22.11 9.08 -9.46
N GLY A 440 -20.86 9.42 -9.07
CA GLY A 440 -20.49 9.88 -7.74
C GLY A 440 -20.09 8.78 -6.77
N SER A 441 -18.97 8.98 -6.10
CA SER A 441 -18.41 8.20 -4.98
C SER A 441 -18.31 6.69 -5.18
N SER A 442 -17.67 6.27 -6.25
CA SER A 442 -17.34 4.85 -6.50
C SER A 442 -16.39 4.25 -5.44
N SER A 443 -15.54 5.06 -4.81
CA SER A 443 -14.68 4.62 -3.69
C SER A 443 -15.48 4.14 -2.48
N MET A 444 -16.61 4.78 -2.17
CA MET A 444 -17.47 4.35 -1.06
C MET A 444 -18.28 3.10 -1.41
N ALA A 445 -18.66 2.91 -2.68
CA ALA A 445 -19.20 1.65 -3.16
C ALA A 445 -18.16 0.51 -3.02
N THR A 446 -16.89 0.78 -3.33
CA THR A 446 -15.77 -0.14 -3.11
C THR A 446 -15.65 -0.55 -1.63
N VAL A 447 -15.75 0.38 -0.68
CA VAL A 447 -15.70 0.08 0.76
C VAL A 447 -16.80 -0.90 1.16
N CYS A 448 -18.05 -0.64 0.75
CA CYS A 448 -19.18 -1.52 1.03
C CYS A 448 -19.00 -2.91 0.39
N GLY A 449 -18.64 -2.96 -0.90
CA GLY A 449 -18.41 -4.20 -1.63
C GLY A 449 -17.22 -5.00 -1.07
N ALA A 450 -16.11 -4.33 -0.67
CA ALA A 450 -14.95 -4.99 -0.07
C ALA A 450 -15.31 -5.65 1.28
N SER A 451 -16.05 -4.94 2.12
CA SER A 451 -16.55 -5.48 3.39
C SER A 451 -17.40 -6.75 3.19
N LEU A 452 -18.36 -6.68 2.27
CA LEU A 452 -19.24 -7.81 1.90
C LEU A 452 -18.43 -8.98 1.33
N SER A 453 -17.51 -8.71 0.40
CA SER A 453 -16.71 -9.75 -0.27
C SER A 453 -15.76 -10.46 0.69
N LEU A 454 -15.18 -9.75 1.68
CA LEU A 454 -14.37 -10.36 2.74
C LEU A 454 -15.19 -11.29 3.62
N MET A 455 -16.40 -10.89 4.02
CA MET A 455 -17.32 -11.75 4.77
C MET A 455 -17.74 -12.96 3.93
N ALA A 456 -18.00 -12.79 2.63
CA ALA A 456 -18.28 -13.90 1.72
C ALA A 456 -17.12 -14.88 1.58
N ALA A 457 -15.87 -14.39 1.66
CA ALA A 457 -14.66 -15.22 1.65
C ALA A 457 -14.41 -15.96 2.99
N GLY A 458 -15.26 -15.77 4.01
CA GLY A 458 -15.12 -16.36 5.32
C GLY A 458 -14.00 -15.73 6.16
N ILE A 459 -13.72 -14.43 5.96
CA ILE A 459 -12.80 -13.66 6.79
C ILE A 459 -13.59 -13.01 7.93
N PRO A 460 -13.29 -13.33 9.20
CA PRO A 460 -14.01 -12.82 10.36
C PRO A 460 -13.57 -11.40 10.70
N ILE A 461 -13.99 -10.42 9.87
CA ILE A 461 -13.77 -9.01 10.17
C ILE A 461 -14.54 -8.61 11.43
N LYS A 462 -14.03 -7.60 12.18
CA LYS A 462 -14.62 -7.15 13.46
C LYS A 462 -16.04 -6.61 13.34
N GLY A 463 -16.41 -6.16 12.15
CA GLY A 463 -17.73 -5.64 11.79
C GLY A 463 -17.76 -5.19 10.35
N ALA A 464 -18.95 -5.13 9.76
CA ALA A 464 -19.13 -4.57 8.43
C ALA A 464 -18.75 -3.09 8.41
N VAL A 465 -18.15 -2.65 7.29
CA VAL A 465 -17.77 -1.25 7.04
C VAL A 465 -18.61 -0.73 5.88
N ALA A 466 -19.29 0.39 6.09
CA ALA A 466 -19.97 1.12 5.04
C ALA A 466 -19.33 2.50 4.84
N GLY A 467 -19.47 3.05 3.64
CA GLY A 467 -18.97 4.38 3.31
C GLY A 467 -20.03 5.23 2.62
N VAL A 468 -20.05 6.52 2.95
CA VAL A 468 -20.94 7.52 2.36
C VAL A 468 -20.14 8.75 1.95
N ALA A 469 -20.50 9.37 0.83
CA ALA A 469 -19.97 10.66 0.40
C ALA A 469 -20.95 11.77 0.71
N MET A 470 -20.48 12.78 1.40
CA MET A 470 -21.22 13.98 1.79
C MET A 470 -20.76 15.14 0.91
N GLY A 471 -21.68 16.02 0.56
CA GLY A 471 -21.41 17.26 -0.14
C GLY A 471 -21.84 18.48 0.67
N LEU A 472 -21.34 19.62 0.27
CA LEU A 472 -21.71 20.92 0.81
C LEU A 472 -21.95 21.90 -0.35
N VAL A 473 -23.03 22.66 -0.27
CA VAL A 473 -23.22 23.85 -1.11
C VAL A 473 -23.38 25.02 -0.16
N LYS A 474 -22.56 26.08 -0.31
CA LYS A 474 -22.51 27.19 0.64
C LYS A 474 -22.37 28.54 -0.07
N GLU A 475 -23.22 29.48 0.26
CA GLU A 475 -23.11 30.90 -0.13
C GLU A 475 -23.32 31.78 1.08
N GLY A 476 -22.29 32.51 1.48
CA GLY A 476 -22.32 33.30 2.72
C GLY A 476 -22.62 32.42 3.93
N ASP A 477 -23.72 32.71 4.63
CA ASP A 477 -24.21 31.94 5.78
C ASP A 477 -25.23 30.86 5.41
N ASN A 478 -25.75 30.88 4.16
CA ASN A 478 -26.68 29.87 3.66
C ASN A 478 -25.90 28.65 3.17
N TYR A 479 -26.25 27.46 3.67
CA TYR A 479 -25.62 26.22 3.23
C TYR A 479 -26.58 25.04 3.26
N ALA A 480 -26.20 24.00 2.55
CA ALA A 480 -26.87 22.72 2.48
C ALA A 480 -25.83 21.58 2.52
N ILE A 481 -26.08 20.60 3.39
CA ILE A 481 -25.29 19.36 3.47
C ILE A 481 -26.09 18.27 2.79
N LEU A 482 -25.43 17.52 1.87
CA LEU A 482 -26.05 16.51 1.04
C LEU A 482 -25.43 15.15 1.35
N SER A 483 -26.25 14.13 1.60
CA SER A 483 -25.79 12.74 1.73
C SER A 483 -25.76 12.06 0.38
N ASP A 484 -24.75 11.19 0.17
CA ASP A 484 -24.61 10.37 -1.03
C ASP A 484 -24.69 11.22 -2.31
N ILE A 485 -23.71 12.09 -2.49
CA ILE A 485 -23.64 12.99 -3.64
C ILE A 485 -23.46 12.26 -4.95
N ALA A 486 -24.19 12.72 -5.97
CA ALA A 486 -24.04 12.33 -7.37
C ALA A 486 -22.95 13.16 -8.07
N GLY A 487 -22.56 12.81 -9.30
CA GLY A 487 -21.51 13.48 -10.04
C GLY A 487 -21.69 14.99 -10.18
N ALA A 488 -22.90 15.45 -10.52
CA ALA A 488 -23.19 16.89 -10.63
C ALA A 488 -23.07 17.62 -9.28
N GLU A 489 -23.41 16.98 -8.18
CA GLU A 489 -23.32 17.52 -6.83
C GLU A 489 -21.88 17.57 -6.33
N ASP A 490 -21.06 16.60 -6.74
CA ASP A 490 -19.61 16.63 -6.53
C ASP A 490 -18.97 17.76 -7.34
N HIS A 491 -19.31 17.89 -8.63
CA HIS A 491 -18.73 18.89 -9.53
C HIS A 491 -19.00 20.35 -9.07
N TYR A 492 -20.26 20.69 -8.81
CA TYR A 492 -20.70 22.06 -8.47
C TYR A 492 -20.75 22.36 -6.97
N GLY A 493 -20.53 21.36 -6.13
CA GLY A 493 -20.48 21.51 -4.68
C GLY A 493 -19.15 22.07 -4.20
N ASP A 494 -19.12 22.51 -2.95
CA ASP A 494 -17.97 23.16 -2.29
C ASP A 494 -17.15 22.20 -1.43
N MET A 495 -17.62 20.96 -1.23
CA MET A 495 -16.95 19.92 -0.43
C MET A 495 -17.29 18.54 -0.98
N ASP A 496 -16.28 17.69 -1.08
CA ASP A 496 -16.37 16.24 -1.19
C ASP A 496 -15.84 15.62 0.10
N PHE A 497 -16.74 14.99 0.87
CA PHE A 497 -16.42 14.47 2.19
C PHE A 497 -16.81 13.00 2.32
N LYS A 498 -15.86 12.12 2.23
CA LYS A 498 -16.03 10.67 2.29
C LYS A 498 -15.80 10.18 3.71
N VAL A 499 -16.79 9.50 4.28
CA VAL A 499 -16.76 8.94 5.64
C VAL A 499 -17.04 7.45 5.57
N ALA A 500 -16.12 6.64 6.09
CA ALA A 500 -16.27 5.19 6.18
C ALA A 500 -16.13 4.73 7.64
N GLY A 501 -16.87 3.68 8.00
CA GLY A 501 -16.79 3.12 9.36
C GLY A 501 -17.76 1.99 9.62
N THR A 502 -17.63 1.44 10.83
CA THR A 502 -18.53 0.43 11.38
C THR A 502 -19.67 1.09 12.16
N ARG A 503 -20.51 0.26 12.81
CA ARG A 503 -21.52 0.77 13.77
C ARG A 503 -20.89 1.46 14.98
N LYS A 504 -19.64 1.13 15.34
CA LYS A 504 -18.95 1.66 16.52
C LYS A 504 -18.28 3.01 16.29
N GLY A 505 -17.80 3.25 15.08
CA GLY A 505 -17.09 4.49 14.79
C GLY A 505 -16.49 4.56 13.40
N ILE A 506 -15.72 5.59 13.16
CA ILE A 506 -15.04 5.90 11.89
C ILE A 506 -13.80 5.02 11.73
N THR A 507 -13.58 4.50 10.52
CA THR A 507 -12.37 3.76 10.14
C THR A 507 -11.51 4.50 9.11
N ALA A 508 -12.15 5.31 8.25
CA ALA A 508 -11.42 6.20 7.34
C ALA A 508 -12.26 7.43 7.00
N LEU A 509 -11.57 8.51 6.66
CA LEU A 509 -12.17 9.77 6.29
C LEU A 509 -11.28 10.49 5.29
N GLN A 510 -11.90 11.11 4.28
CA GLN A 510 -11.23 11.97 3.32
C GLN A 510 -12.14 13.16 3.03
N MET A 511 -11.58 14.37 3.10
CA MET A 511 -12.31 15.59 2.83
C MET A 511 -11.51 16.50 1.93
N ASP A 512 -12.15 16.96 0.87
CA ASP A 512 -11.64 17.96 -0.05
C ASP A 512 -12.58 19.16 -0.06
N ILE A 513 -12.03 20.34 0.09
CA ILE A 513 -12.81 21.59 0.14
C ILE A 513 -12.35 22.48 -1.01
N LYS A 514 -13.31 22.94 -1.81
CA LYS A 514 -13.08 23.78 -2.99
C LYS A 514 -13.21 25.28 -2.69
N ILE A 515 -13.52 25.63 -1.43
CA ILE A 515 -13.63 27.00 -0.91
C ILE A 515 -12.57 27.28 0.15
N MET A 516 -12.49 28.49 0.67
CA MET A 516 -11.45 28.92 1.64
C MET A 516 -11.49 28.22 3.02
N GLY A 517 -12.42 27.28 3.21
CA GLY A 517 -12.54 26.47 4.40
C GLY A 517 -13.95 26.40 4.97
N ILE A 518 -14.18 25.45 5.87
CA ILE A 518 -15.45 25.25 6.58
C ILE A 518 -15.30 25.44 8.07
N THR A 519 -16.42 25.76 8.72
CA THR A 519 -16.48 25.92 10.17
C THR A 519 -16.57 24.56 10.88
N PRO A 520 -16.13 24.45 12.14
CA PRO A 520 -16.30 23.24 12.95
C PRO A 520 -17.77 22.81 13.10
N GLN A 521 -18.72 23.77 13.06
CA GLN A 521 -20.16 23.47 13.12
C GLN A 521 -20.60 22.68 11.89
N ILE A 522 -20.31 23.18 10.69
CA ILE A 522 -20.64 22.49 9.42
C ILE A 522 -20.05 21.08 9.41
N MET A 523 -18.83 20.93 9.92
CA MET A 523 -18.17 19.63 10.00
C MET A 523 -18.91 18.66 10.94
N ARG A 524 -19.33 19.13 12.14
CA ARG A 524 -20.11 18.28 13.06
C ARG A 524 -21.43 17.86 12.45
N GLU A 525 -22.14 18.77 11.80
CA GLU A 525 -23.40 18.47 11.13
C GLU A 525 -23.20 17.48 9.99
N ALA A 526 -22.16 17.64 9.16
CA ALA A 526 -21.83 16.72 8.07
C ALA A 526 -21.45 15.32 8.58
N LEU A 527 -20.66 15.23 9.65
CA LEU A 527 -20.29 13.97 10.29
C LEU A 527 -21.50 13.25 10.90
N GLU A 528 -22.39 13.98 11.58
CA GLU A 528 -23.60 13.39 12.15
C GLU A 528 -24.53 12.88 11.05
N GLN A 529 -24.75 13.65 9.97
CA GLN A 529 -25.53 13.20 8.83
C GLN A 529 -24.89 12.00 8.13
N ALA A 530 -23.55 11.99 8.00
CA ALA A 530 -22.78 10.83 7.49
C ALA A 530 -22.95 9.60 8.39
N ARG A 531 -22.96 9.76 9.72
CA ARG A 531 -23.20 8.67 10.68
C ARG A 531 -24.56 8.03 10.46
N VAL A 532 -25.61 8.82 10.30
CA VAL A 532 -26.97 8.31 10.02
C VAL A 532 -26.99 7.55 8.71
N GLY A 533 -26.44 8.12 7.63
CA GLY A 533 -26.37 7.47 6.33
C GLY A 533 -25.56 6.17 6.35
N LYS A 534 -24.42 6.16 7.03
CA LYS A 534 -23.58 4.97 7.24
C LYS A 534 -24.34 3.85 7.96
N LEU A 535 -25.07 4.16 9.02
CA LEU A 535 -25.85 3.17 9.76
C LEU A 535 -26.96 2.56 8.89
N TRP A 536 -27.64 3.40 8.11
CA TRP A 536 -28.65 2.93 7.17
C TRP A 536 -28.08 1.98 6.11
N LEU A 537 -26.87 2.29 5.57
CA LEU A 537 -26.18 1.40 4.63
C LEU A 537 -25.81 0.06 5.29
N LEU A 538 -25.30 0.10 6.53
CA LEU A 538 -24.97 -1.10 7.29
C LEU A 538 -26.21 -1.99 7.52
N ASP A 539 -27.39 -1.41 7.75
CA ASP A 539 -28.63 -2.17 7.88
C ASP A 539 -28.99 -2.91 6.57
N LYS A 540 -28.77 -2.27 5.42
CA LYS A 540 -28.95 -2.89 4.11
C LYS A 540 -27.95 -4.01 3.84
N MET A 541 -26.68 -3.80 4.21
CA MET A 541 -25.61 -4.79 4.05
C MET A 541 -25.84 -6.00 4.97
N ASP A 542 -26.18 -5.77 6.23
CA ASP A 542 -26.44 -6.83 7.21
C ASP A 542 -27.67 -7.69 6.84
N ALA A 543 -28.67 -7.10 6.16
CA ALA A 543 -29.82 -7.84 5.66
C ALA A 543 -29.45 -8.91 4.60
N VAL A 544 -28.33 -8.71 3.90
CA VAL A 544 -27.83 -9.64 2.86
C VAL A 544 -26.69 -10.51 3.41
N GLN A 545 -25.78 -9.95 4.20
CA GLN A 545 -24.58 -10.63 4.73
C GLN A 545 -24.28 -10.12 6.16
N ALA A 546 -24.88 -10.76 7.15
CA ALA A 546 -24.77 -10.33 8.56
C ALA A 546 -23.41 -10.66 9.22
N GLY A 547 -22.59 -11.52 8.63
CA GLY A 547 -21.31 -11.93 9.15
C GLY A 547 -20.49 -12.75 8.15
N ALA A 548 -19.31 -13.20 8.57
CA ALA A 548 -18.46 -14.03 7.75
C ALA A 548 -19.08 -15.41 7.50
N ASN A 549 -18.95 -15.93 6.28
CA ASN A 549 -19.32 -17.30 5.97
C ASN A 549 -18.49 -18.28 6.81
N GLU A 550 -19.14 -19.33 7.34
CA GLU A 550 -18.46 -20.38 8.09
C GLU A 550 -17.55 -21.21 7.19
N GLU A 551 -18.01 -21.51 6.00
CA GLU A 551 -17.25 -22.27 5.00
C GLU A 551 -16.60 -21.33 3.97
N LYS A 552 -15.32 -21.58 3.71
CA LYS A 552 -14.59 -20.92 2.64
C LYS A 552 -14.86 -21.58 1.29
N SER A 553 -14.69 -20.81 0.22
CA SER A 553 -14.74 -21.34 -1.16
C SER A 553 -13.88 -22.60 -1.30
N GLN A 554 -14.38 -23.60 -2.05
CA GLN A 554 -13.60 -24.81 -2.37
C GLN A 554 -12.30 -24.52 -3.13
N PHE A 555 -12.19 -23.35 -3.74
CA PHE A 555 -10.99 -22.90 -4.46
C PHE A 555 -9.99 -22.16 -3.55
N ALA A 556 -10.42 -21.77 -2.35
CA ALA A 556 -9.57 -21.07 -1.41
C ALA A 556 -8.57 -22.05 -0.75
N PRO A 557 -7.29 -21.64 -0.56
CA PRO A 557 -6.36 -22.45 0.19
C PRO A 557 -6.83 -22.58 1.65
N ARG A 558 -6.79 -23.82 2.19
CA ARG A 558 -7.00 -24.05 3.63
C ARG A 558 -5.64 -23.94 4.31
N ILE A 559 -5.54 -23.07 5.32
CA ILE A 559 -4.33 -22.93 6.13
C ILE A 559 -4.56 -23.59 7.47
N HIS A 560 -3.68 -24.52 7.84
CA HIS A 560 -3.62 -25.12 9.15
C HIS A 560 -2.36 -24.64 9.87
N THR A 561 -2.55 -24.03 11.05
CA THR A 561 -1.43 -23.50 11.85
C THR A 561 -1.08 -24.50 12.94
N ILE A 562 0.20 -24.86 13.01
CA ILE A 562 0.79 -25.75 14.02
C ILE A 562 1.81 -24.94 14.80
N GLN A 563 1.81 -25.09 16.14
CA GLN A 563 2.87 -24.52 16.97
C GLN A 563 3.91 -25.62 17.28
N ILE A 564 5.15 -25.39 16.90
CA ILE A 564 6.27 -26.28 17.19
C ILE A 564 7.25 -25.59 18.17
N PRO A 565 8.05 -26.37 18.94
CA PRO A 565 9.15 -25.80 19.72
C PRO A 565 10.17 -25.10 18.82
N THR A 566 10.69 -23.95 19.27
CA THR A 566 11.62 -23.12 18.46
C THR A 566 12.96 -23.83 18.13
N ASP A 567 13.40 -24.74 18.99
CA ASP A 567 14.57 -25.58 18.76
C ASP A 567 14.35 -26.59 17.62
N LYS A 568 13.09 -26.97 17.32
CA LYS A 568 12.72 -27.87 16.23
C LYS A 568 12.59 -27.20 14.86
N ILE A 569 12.61 -25.85 14.80
CA ILE A 569 12.56 -25.10 13.52
C ILE A 569 13.70 -25.57 12.59
N ARG A 570 14.91 -25.75 13.13
CA ARG A 570 16.06 -26.19 12.34
C ARG A 570 15.90 -27.61 11.79
N ASP A 571 15.27 -28.49 12.56
CA ASP A 571 15.01 -29.87 12.17
C ASP A 571 13.98 -29.92 11.04
N LEU A 572 12.93 -29.12 11.15
CA LEU A 572 11.88 -28.99 10.12
C LEU A 572 12.42 -28.36 8.81
N ILE A 573 13.24 -27.32 8.89
CA ILE A 573 13.84 -26.69 7.72
C ILE A 573 14.88 -27.64 7.11
N GLY A 574 15.71 -28.26 7.94
CA GLY A 574 16.82 -29.12 7.52
C GLY A 574 17.97 -28.38 6.83
N PRO A 575 19.11 -29.02 6.59
CA PRO A 575 20.26 -28.41 5.93
C PRO A 575 19.92 -27.82 4.56
N GLY A 576 20.08 -26.49 4.41
CA GLY A 576 19.74 -25.78 3.17
C GLY A 576 18.29 -25.89 2.73
N GLY A 577 17.36 -26.13 3.67
CA GLY A 577 15.92 -26.26 3.37
C GLY A 577 15.52 -27.60 2.75
N LYS A 578 16.35 -28.64 2.87
CA LYS A 578 16.11 -29.94 2.21
C LYS A 578 14.89 -30.67 2.78
N VAL A 579 14.68 -30.63 4.10
CA VAL A 579 13.58 -31.37 4.76
C VAL A 579 12.23 -30.72 4.39
N ILE A 580 12.09 -29.43 4.59
CA ILE A 580 10.86 -28.72 4.27
C ILE A 580 10.50 -28.83 2.77
N ARG A 581 11.49 -28.72 1.88
CA ARG A 581 11.25 -28.95 0.44
C ARG A 581 10.82 -30.37 0.13
N GLY A 582 11.38 -31.37 0.82
CA GLY A 582 10.96 -32.76 0.67
C GLY A 582 9.50 -33.00 1.07
N ILE A 583 9.01 -32.31 2.11
CA ILE A 583 7.58 -32.36 2.49
C ILE A 583 6.72 -31.66 1.42
N VAL A 584 7.12 -30.49 0.95
CA VAL A 584 6.42 -29.73 -0.10
C VAL A 584 6.33 -30.58 -1.38
N ASP A 585 7.43 -31.17 -1.82
CA ASP A 585 7.50 -31.99 -3.04
C ASP A 585 6.64 -33.25 -2.93
N ALA A 586 6.56 -33.88 -1.74
CA ALA A 586 5.79 -35.09 -1.51
C ALA A 586 4.28 -34.86 -1.37
N THR A 587 3.86 -33.68 -0.93
CA THR A 587 2.47 -33.41 -0.55
C THR A 587 1.80 -32.32 -1.39
N GLY A 588 2.57 -31.49 -2.11
CA GLY A 588 2.07 -30.38 -2.92
C GLY A 588 1.57 -29.18 -2.11
N VAL A 589 1.85 -29.13 -0.80
CA VAL A 589 1.44 -28.04 0.09
C VAL A 589 2.44 -26.88 0.05
N LYS A 590 2.04 -25.69 0.51
CA LYS A 590 2.95 -24.60 0.86
C LYS A 590 3.15 -24.62 2.38
N ILE A 591 4.40 -24.46 2.83
CA ILE A 591 4.75 -24.42 4.26
C ILE A 591 5.53 -23.15 4.54
N ASP A 592 5.06 -22.39 5.51
CA ASP A 592 5.71 -21.19 6.03
C ASP A 592 5.99 -21.36 7.52
N VAL A 593 7.22 -21.02 7.95
CA VAL A 593 7.69 -21.20 9.33
C VAL A 593 8.25 -19.87 9.83
N ASP A 594 7.73 -19.38 10.93
CA ASP A 594 8.26 -18.18 11.55
C ASP A 594 9.21 -18.46 12.73
N ASP A 595 9.93 -17.45 13.19
CA ASP A 595 10.91 -17.56 14.27
C ASP A 595 10.29 -17.87 15.64
N THR A 596 8.97 -17.76 15.78
CA THR A 596 8.24 -18.13 17.01
C THR A 596 7.87 -19.61 17.07
N GLY A 597 8.12 -20.35 16.00
CA GLY A 597 7.76 -21.76 15.85
C GLY A 597 6.33 -21.98 15.35
N ARG A 598 5.67 -20.94 14.82
CA ARG A 598 4.40 -21.09 14.13
C ARG A 598 4.65 -21.59 12.70
N VAL A 599 4.02 -22.71 12.36
CA VAL A 599 4.09 -23.35 11.04
C VAL A 599 2.72 -23.28 10.39
N ASN A 600 2.61 -22.54 9.29
CA ASN A 600 1.41 -22.46 8.48
C ASN A 600 1.54 -23.42 7.29
N VAL A 601 0.65 -24.41 7.21
CA VAL A 601 0.57 -25.37 6.11
C VAL A 601 -0.66 -25.06 5.29
N ALA A 602 -0.47 -24.70 4.02
CA ALA A 602 -1.54 -24.25 3.14
C ALA A 602 -1.72 -25.19 1.92
N SER A 603 -2.95 -25.62 1.67
CA SER A 603 -3.33 -26.39 0.48
C SER A 603 -4.80 -26.28 0.17
N SER A 604 -5.17 -26.40 -1.10
CA SER A 604 -6.55 -26.66 -1.53
C SER A 604 -6.89 -28.16 -1.49
N ASP A 605 -5.87 -29.05 -1.39
CA ASP A 605 -6.01 -30.51 -1.27
C ASP A 605 -5.99 -30.91 0.21
N ALA A 606 -7.09 -31.45 0.72
CA ALA A 606 -7.24 -31.88 2.11
C ALA A 606 -6.34 -33.09 2.46
N ASP A 607 -6.13 -34.01 1.52
CA ASP A 607 -5.31 -35.21 1.75
C ASP A 607 -3.82 -34.86 1.77
N GLY A 608 -3.39 -33.97 0.89
CA GLY A 608 -2.04 -33.41 0.91
C GLY A 608 -1.76 -32.64 2.19
N LEU A 609 -2.71 -31.84 2.66
CA LEU A 609 -2.63 -31.12 3.92
C LEU A 609 -2.47 -32.06 5.13
N ALA A 610 -3.31 -33.08 5.24
CA ALA A 610 -3.25 -34.05 6.34
C ALA A 610 -1.91 -34.80 6.37
N ARG A 611 -1.39 -35.22 5.21
CA ARG A 611 -0.07 -35.89 5.11
C ARG A 611 1.07 -34.95 5.52
N ALA A 612 1.03 -33.69 5.11
CA ALA A 612 2.07 -32.73 5.49
C ALA A 612 2.07 -32.46 6.99
N ILE A 613 0.89 -32.29 7.59
CA ILE A 613 0.73 -32.14 9.06
C ILE A 613 1.32 -33.33 9.80
N GLN A 614 1.05 -34.56 9.33
CA GLN A 614 1.60 -35.76 9.95
C GLN A 614 3.14 -35.78 9.84
N MET A 615 3.70 -35.49 8.65
CA MET A 615 5.16 -35.46 8.46
C MET A 615 5.83 -34.40 9.34
N ILE A 616 5.23 -33.22 9.49
CA ILE A 616 5.72 -32.16 10.36
C ILE A 616 5.68 -32.63 11.82
N SER A 617 4.55 -33.22 12.25
CA SER A 617 4.39 -33.76 13.59
C SER A 617 5.42 -34.85 13.92
N ASP A 618 5.71 -35.72 12.96
CA ASP A 618 6.70 -36.79 13.14
C ASP A 618 8.13 -36.24 13.32
N ILE A 619 8.48 -35.16 12.62
CA ILE A 619 9.81 -34.53 12.70
C ILE A 619 9.95 -33.68 13.96
N THR A 620 8.87 -33.02 14.39
CA THR A 620 8.88 -32.07 15.52
C THR A 620 8.44 -32.67 16.84
N ALA A 621 8.04 -33.96 16.84
CA ALA A 621 7.61 -34.66 18.03
C ALA A 621 8.68 -34.65 19.13
N VAL A 622 8.27 -34.39 20.36
CA VAL A 622 9.10 -34.40 21.56
C VAL A 622 8.65 -35.58 22.43
N PRO A 623 9.58 -36.37 22.94
CA PRO A 623 9.23 -37.49 23.84
C PRO A 623 8.59 -36.96 25.12
N GLU A 624 7.49 -37.58 25.54
CA GLU A 624 6.79 -37.25 26.78
C GLU A 624 7.03 -38.34 27.83
N VAL A 625 7.41 -37.94 29.06
CA VAL A 625 7.58 -38.88 30.17
C VAL A 625 6.27 -39.59 30.49
N GLY A 626 6.33 -40.92 30.60
CA GLY A 626 5.16 -41.75 30.89
C GLY A 626 4.39 -42.22 29.67
N ARG A 627 4.69 -41.72 28.45
CA ARG A 627 4.02 -42.13 27.21
C ARG A 627 4.73 -43.31 26.54
N THR A 628 3.98 -44.16 25.86
CA THR A 628 4.48 -45.34 25.15
C THR A 628 4.60 -45.08 23.67
N TYR A 629 5.74 -45.41 23.09
CA TYR A 629 6.03 -45.23 21.67
C TYR A 629 6.48 -46.56 21.05
N LEU A 630 6.23 -46.75 19.77
CA LEU A 630 6.80 -47.84 18.98
C LEU A 630 8.13 -47.35 18.42
N GLY A 631 9.22 -47.84 18.96
CA GLY A 631 10.57 -47.46 18.49
C GLY A 631 11.25 -48.57 17.74
N LYS A 632 12.27 -48.22 16.94
CA LYS A 632 13.12 -49.13 16.18
C LYS A 632 14.51 -49.23 16.84
N VAL A 633 14.98 -50.42 17.07
CA VAL A 633 16.33 -50.66 17.61
C VAL A 633 17.36 -50.28 16.54
N VAL A 634 18.14 -49.24 16.80
CA VAL A 634 19.16 -48.73 15.90
C VAL A 634 20.53 -49.31 16.17
N ARG A 635 20.86 -49.57 17.46
CA ARG A 635 22.16 -50.06 17.87
C ARG A 635 22.08 -50.84 19.18
N LEU A 636 22.83 -51.93 19.30
CA LEU A 636 22.97 -52.69 20.52
C LEU A 636 24.30 -52.38 21.19
N ALA A 637 24.27 -52.30 22.53
CA ALA A 637 25.44 -52.16 23.40
C ALA A 637 25.36 -53.18 24.55
N GLU A 638 26.45 -53.47 25.25
CA GLU A 638 26.49 -54.42 26.37
C GLU A 638 25.55 -54.04 27.51
N PHE A 639 25.33 -52.74 27.70
CA PHE A 639 24.47 -52.18 28.78
C PHE A 639 23.02 -51.91 28.37
N GLY A 640 22.65 -52.12 27.11
CA GLY A 640 21.30 -51.87 26.62
C GLY A 640 21.19 -51.66 25.11
N ALA A 641 20.03 -51.23 24.66
CA ALA A 641 19.76 -50.93 23.26
C ALA A 641 19.45 -49.45 23.06
N PHE A 642 19.91 -48.86 21.96
CA PHE A 642 19.45 -47.57 21.52
C PHE A 642 18.26 -47.75 20.60
N VAL A 643 17.14 -47.14 20.96
CA VAL A 643 15.86 -47.26 20.27
C VAL A 643 15.46 -45.92 19.78
N GLU A 644 15.35 -45.75 18.48
CA GLU A 644 14.84 -44.56 17.81
C GLU A 644 13.31 -44.53 17.97
N ILE A 645 12.81 -43.55 18.74
CA ILE A 645 11.37 -43.35 19.01
C ILE A 645 10.75 -42.37 18.04
N PHE A 646 11.52 -41.40 17.55
CA PHE A 646 11.20 -40.49 16.47
C PHE A 646 12.42 -40.35 15.55
N PRO A 647 12.26 -39.92 14.28
CA PRO A 647 13.39 -39.69 13.38
C PRO A 647 14.44 -38.76 14.01
N GLY A 648 15.65 -39.28 14.24
CA GLY A 648 16.76 -38.54 14.85
C GLY A 648 16.70 -38.44 16.38
N THR A 649 15.77 -39.07 17.05
CA THR A 649 15.65 -39.06 18.54
C THR A 649 15.78 -40.49 19.10
N ASP A 650 16.98 -40.80 19.60
CA ASP A 650 17.31 -42.11 20.20
C ASP A 650 17.12 -42.07 21.70
N GLY A 651 16.53 -43.10 22.24
CA GLY A 651 16.47 -43.31 23.69
C GLY A 651 17.27 -44.57 24.10
N LEU A 652 17.78 -44.56 25.32
CA LEU A 652 18.49 -45.72 25.90
C LEU A 652 17.48 -46.63 26.58
N LEU A 653 17.34 -47.82 26.08
CA LEU A 653 16.65 -48.94 26.72
C LEU A 653 17.71 -49.79 27.43
N HIS A 654 17.88 -49.51 28.74
CA HIS A 654 18.87 -50.21 29.58
C HIS A 654 18.55 -51.74 29.69
N VAL A 655 19.55 -52.60 29.84
CA VAL A 655 19.37 -54.06 29.90
C VAL A 655 18.38 -54.50 31.00
N SER A 656 18.28 -53.78 32.13
CA SER A 656 17.30 -54.02 33.18
C SER A 656 15.86 -53.68 32.85
N GLU A 657 15.67 -52.92 31.76
CA GLU A 657 14.36 -52.39 31.33
C GLU A 657 13.83 -53.09 30.06
N ILE A 658 14.58 -54.09 29.53
CA ILE A 658 14.20 -54.81 28.28
C ILE A 658 13.08 -55.82 28.52
N ALA A 659 13.15 -56.61 29.60
CA ALA A 659 12.17 -57.65 29.91
C ALA A 659 11.85 -57.74 31.43
N GLU A 660 10.82 -58.47 31.79
CA GLU A 660 10.43 -58.70 33.19
C GLU A 660 11.36 -59.70 33.90
N HIS A 661 12.02 -60.56 33.17
CA HIS A 661 13.05 -61.46 33.63
C HIS A 661 14.44 -60.91 33.43
N ARG A 662 15.43 -61.49 34.12
CA ARG A 662 16.85 -61.06 34.01
C ARG A 662 17.42 -61.46 32.67
N VAL A 663 17.71 -60.42 31.82
CA VAL A 663 18.35 -60.56 30.51
C VAL A 663 19.86 -60.71 30.74
N LYS A 664 20.51 -61.76 30.20
CA LYS A 664 21.94 -62.02 30.32
C LYS A 664 22.69 -61.20 29.26
N GLU A 665 22.25 -61.25 28.04
CA GLU A 665 22.81 -60.49 26.93
C GLU A 665 21.70 -59.78 26.15
N VAL A 666 21.91 -58.52 25.77
CA VAL A 666 20.91 -57.70 25.03
C VAL A 666 20.49 -58.36 23.73
N LYS A 667 21.45 -59.10 23.12
CA LYS A 667 21.22 -59.80 21.83
C LYS A 667 20.29 -61.02 21.92
N ASP A 668 20.01 -61.50 23.11
CA ASP A 668 19.06 -62.63 23.34
C ASP A 668 17.63 -62.20 23.16
N GLU A 669 17.35 -60.90 23.42
CA GLU A 669 16.00 -60.33 23.43
C GLU A 669 15.72 -59.32 22.29
N LEU A 670 16.76 -58.71 21.72
CA LEU A 670 16.62 -57.63 20.73
C LEU A 670 17.67 -57.80 19.61
N ARG A 671 17.24 -57.46 18.40
CA ARG A 671 18.12 -57.35 17.20
C ARG A 671 18.05 -55.95 16.66
N GLU A 672 19.11 -55.51 16.01
CA GLU A 672 19.09 -54.26 15.23
C GLU A 672 18.04 -54.33 14.11
N GLY A 673 17.17 -53.31 14.06
CA GLY A 673 16.04 -53.26 13.15
C GLY A 673 14.71 -53.68 13.75
N ASP A 674 14.68 -54.29 14.98
CA ASP A 674 13.44 -54.73 15.65
C ASP A 674 12.58 -53.51 16.02
N GLN A 675 11.25 -53.67 15.88
CA GLN A 675 10.28 -52.72 16.38
C GLN A 675 9.84 -53.13 17.78
N VAL A 676 9.98 -52.23 18.76
CA VAL A 676 9.65 -52.49 20.15
C VAL A 676 8.82 -51.38 20.76
N LEU A 677 7.78 -51.74 21.52
CA LEU A 677 7.03 -50.79 22.31
C LEU A 677 7.82 -50.43 23.56
N VAL A 678 8.12 -49.14 23.72
CA VAL A 678 8.90 -48.63 24.85
C VAL A 678 8.17 -47.42 25.49
N LYS A 679 8.24 -47.36 26.81
CA LYS A 679 7.70 -46.25 27.59
C LYS A 679 8.86 -45.34 28.01
N VAL A 680 8.66 -44.01 27.90
CA VAL A 680 9.62 -43.05 28.39
C VAL A 680 9.55 -42.95 29.90
N LEU A 681 10.62 -43.25 30.60
CA LEU A 681 10.73 -43.18 32.04
C LEU A 681 11.17 -41.79 32.54
N ALA A 682 12.15 -41.22 31.87
CA ALA A 682 12.71 -39.92 32.23
C ALA A 682 13.45 -39.31 31.03
N ILE A 683 13.56 -37.99 31.03
CA ILE A 683 14.31 -37.21 30.05
C ILE A 683 15.34 -36.40 30.82
N GLU A 684 16.62 -36.63 30.61
CA GLU A 684 17.75 -35.96 31.29
C GLU A 684 18.60 -35.25 30.24
N GLY A 685 18.29 -33.96 29.98
CA GLY A 685 18.91 -33.26 28.86
C GLY A 685 18.56 -33.94 27.53
N ASN A 686 19.57 -34.31 26.73
CA ASN A 686 19.37 -35.01 25.45
C ASN A 686 19.27 -36.54 25.60
N ARG A 687 19.15 -37.09 26.83
CA ARG A 687 19.10 -38.52 27.05
C ARG A 687 17.68 -38.95 27.48
N VAL A 688 17.05 -39.73 26.63
CA VAL A 688 15.73 -40.33 26.89
C VAL A 688 15.94 -41.74 27.46
N LYS A 689 15.42 -41.99 28.67
CA LYS A 689 15.43 -43.34 29.29
C LYS A 689 14.14 -44.05 28.94
N LEU A 690 14.27 -45.25 28.38
CA LEU A 690 13.18 -46.06 27.88
C LEU A 690 13.01 -47.36 28.70
N SER A 691 11.79 -47.87 28.78
CA SER A 691 11.46 -49.16 29.39
C SER A 691 10.46 -49.93 28.54
N ARG A 692 10.84 -51.10 28.08
CA ARG A 692 9.95 -52.12 27.53
C ARG A 692 9.25 -52.89 28.67
N LYS A 693 9.97 -53.13 29.78
CA LYS A 693 9.47 -53.77 30.98
C LYS A 693 8.22 -53.08 31.54
N ALA A 694 8.16 -51.75 31.57
CA ALA A 694 7.00 -51.00 32.00
C ALA A 694 5.80 -51.24 31.11
N VAL A 695 5.99 -51.30 29.78
CA VAL A 695 4.92 -51.62 28.82
C VAL A 695 4.38 -53.02 29.00
N LEU A 696 5.28 -54.00 29.19
CA LEU A 696 4.90 -55.41 29.40
C LEU A 696 4.09 -55.55 30.72
N ARG A 697 4.52 -54.89 31.77
CA ARG A 697 3.77 -54.87 33.07
C ARG A 697 2.38 -54.22 32.89
N GLU A 698 2.26 -53.14 32.19
CA GLU A 698 0.96 -52.52 31.92
C GLU A 698 0.03 -53.40 31.06
N GLN A 699 0.57 -54.05 30.06
CA GLN A 699 -0.18 -54.99 29.21
C GLN A 699 -0.68 -56.18 30.04
N ARG A 700 0.18 -56.73 30.89
CA ARG A 700 -0.14 -57.85 31.80
C ARG A 700 -1.20 -57.47 32.80
N ALA A 701 -1.10 -56.26 33.42
CA ALA A 701 -2.12 -55.75 34.34
C ALA A 701 -3.48 -55.58 33.65
N LYS A 702 -3.50 -55.08 32.40
CA LYS A 702 -4.71 -54.96 31.58
C LYS A 702 -5.36 -56.32 31.23
N LEU A 703 -4.57 -57.38 31.14
CA LEU A 703 -5.02 -58.76 30.86
C LEU A 703 -5.41 -59.51 32.14
N GLY A 704 -5.29 -58.93 33.34
CA GLY A 704 -5.62 -59.59 34.65
C GLY A 704 -4.69 -60.69 35.03
N LEU A 705 -3.46 -60.75 34.46
CA LEU A 705 -2.48 -61.80 34.77
C LEU A 705 -1.67 -61.43 36.02
N PRO A 706 -1.32 -62.42 36.90
CA PRO A 706 -0.57 -62.14 38.12
C PRO A 706 0.83 -61.60 37.85
N GLU A 707 1.32 -60.68 38.73
CA GLU A 707 2.69 -60.15 38.66
C GLU A 707 3.73 -61.29 38.76
N VAL A 708 4.77 -61.17 37.91
CA VAL A 708 5.96 -62.10 38.01
C VAL A 708 6.79 -61.66 39.19
N PRO A 709 7.00 -62.52 40.24
CA PRO A 709 7.82 -62.12 41.37
C PRO A 709 9.26 -61.85 40.93
N GLU A 710 9.85 -60.74 41.36
CA GLU A 710 11.27 -60.45 41.17
C GLU A 710 12.05 -61.51 41.93
N SER A 711 12.81 -62.38 41.26
CA SER A 711 13.72 -63.35 41.88
C SER A 711 14.88 -62.56 42.52
N ASN A 712 14.71 -62.33 43.80
CA ASN A 712 15.72 -61.87 44.72
C ASN A 712 16.52 -63.10 45.25
N GLU A 713 17.67 -63.40 44.66
CA GLU A 713 18.76 -64.17 45.23
C GLU A 713 20.00 -63.33 45.00
N GLY A 714 20.67 -62.90 45.99
CA GLY A 714 21.15 -63.24 47.29
C GLY A 714 22.50 -62.59 47.48
N GLY A 715 22.68 -62.05 48.63
CA GLY A 715 23.87 -62.11 49.37
C GLY A 715 24.94 -61.04 49.28
N GLY A 716 24.96 -60.18 50.21
CA GLY A 716 25.98 -60.26 51.25
C GLY A 716 27.00 -59.16 51.23
N GLY A 717 26.94 -58.29 52.21
CA GLY A 717 28.07 -57.81 52.92
C GLY A 717 28.76 -56.56 52.47
N SER A 718 28.69 -55.59 53.14
CA SER A 718 29.20 -54.94 54.29
C SER A 718 29.58 -53.50 54.08
N ASN A 719 29.05 -52.69 54.99
CA ASN A 719 29.48 -51.39 55.45
C ASN A 719 30.96 -51.03 55.17
N ARG A 720 31.21 -49.83 54.75
CA ARG A 720 32.02 -48.88 55.55
C ARG A 720 31.95 -47.48 55.03
N GLU A 721 31.66 -46.60 55.93
CA GLU A 721 31.67 -45.19 55.99
C GLU A 721 32.99 -44.50 55.63
N ARG A 722 32.87 -43.21 55.42
CA ARG A 722 33.79 -42.09 55.60
C ARG A 722 34.47 -41.61 54.32
N SER A 723 34.33 -40.46 54.03
CA SER A 723 34.57 -39.10 54.54
C SER A 723 35.55 -38.32 53.65
N ASP A 724 35.19 -37.14 53.48
CA ASP A 724 36.02 -35.97 53.27
C ASP A 724 36.68 -35.60 51.96
N ARG A 725 36.25 -34.51 51.52
CA ARG A 725 36.84 -33.39 50.74
C ARG A 725 38.34 -33.18 51.08
N PRO A 726 39.24 -32.49 50.34
CA PRO A 726 38.92 -31.19 49.70
C PRO A 726 39.62 -30.86 48.35
N GLU A 727 39.14 -29.85 47.78
CA GLU A 727 39.71 -28.70 47.08
C GLU A 727 41.07 -28.72 46.34
N ARG A 728 40.99 -28.07 45.22
CA ARG A 728 41.92 -26.99 44.72
C ARG A 728 42.81 -27.25 43.51
N SER A 729 42.56 -26.42 42.59
CA SER A 729 43.43 -25.44 41.88
C SER A 729 44.11 -25.86 40.59
N GLU A 730 43.77 -25.08 39.65
CA GLU A 730 44.60 -24.17 38.86
C GLU A 730 45.46 -24.71 37.69
N ARG A 731 45.15 -24.10 36.61
CA ARG A 731 46.01 -23.45 35.58
C ARG A 731 46.69 -24.25 34.49
N SER A 732 46.37 -23.68 33.32
CA SER A 732 47.31 -23.31 32.22
C SER A 732 47.86 -24.44 31.40
N ASP A 733 47.80 -24.47 30.14
CA ASP A 733 48.43 -23.65 29.15
C ASP A 733 48.12 -24.15 27.74
N ARG A 734 48.01 -23.19 26.88
CA ARG A 734 48.03 -23.34 25.43
C ARG A 734 49.48 -23.71 25.01
N PRO A 735 49.71 -24.44 23.93
CA PRO A 735 50.38 -23.76 22.83
C PRO A 735 49.89 -24.08 21.41
N GLU A 736 50.28 -23.15 20.60
CA GLU A 736 50.16 -22.83 19.22
C GLU A 736 50.59 -23.88 18.19
N ARG A 737 49.94 -23.73 17.02
CA ARG A 737 50.46 -23.73 15.65
C ARG A 737 51.29 -24.90 15.08
N SER A 738 50.82 -25.31 13.94
CA SER A 738 51.40 -25.47 12.59
C SER A 738 50.85 -26.77 11.95
N ASP A 739 50.60 -27.05 10.71
CA ASP A 739 51.15 -26.51 9.49
C ASP A 739 50.30 -27.01 8.30
N ARG A 740 50.50 -26.34 7.19
CA ARG A 740 49.84 -26.57 5.91
C ARG A 740 50.23 -27.95 5.29
N GLY A 741 49.25 -28.59 4.65
CA GLY A 741 49.47 -29.63 3.67
C GLY A 741 48.49 -29.57 2.49
N PRO A 742 48.82 -30.00 1.28
CA PRO A 742 48.39 -29.39 0.03
C PRO A 742 47.11 -29.99 -0.60
N ARG A 743 46.53 -29.19 -1.47
CA ARG A 743 45.37 -29.52 -2.34
C ARG A 743 45.72 -30.64 -3.32
N PRO A 744 44.81 -31.55 -3.62
CA PRO A 744 44.83 -32.31 -4.85
C PRO A 744 44.02 -31.71 -5.98
N ASP A 745 44.46 -32.04 -7.18
CA ASP A 745 44.14 -31.46 -8.47
C ASP A 745 42.70 -31.69 -8.95
N ARG A 746 42.35 -30.78 -9.84
CA ARG A 746 41.13 -30.72 -10.64
C ARG A 746 41.09 -31.91 -11.64
N GLU A 747 40.07 -32.72 -11.54
CA GLU A 747 39.68 -33.61 -12.68
C GLU A 747 38.60 -32.99 -13.55
N ALA A 748 38.68 -33.28 -14.81
CA ALA A 748 38.00 -32.67 -15.93
C ALA A 748 36.49 -32.97 -16.00
N ARG A 749 35.80 -32.00 -16.46
CA ARG A 749 34.34 -31.96 -16.76
C ARG A 749 34.05 -32.77 -18.03
N PRO A 750 33.08 -33.67 -18.07
CA PRO A 750 32.64 -34.27 -19.34
C PRO A 750 31.79 -33.33 -20.18
N GLU A 751 31.91 -33.48 -21.48
CA GLU A 751 31.32 -32.72 -22.57
C GLU A 751 29.79 -32.83 -22.57
N ARG A 752 29.17 -31.69 -22.91
CA ARG A 752 27.72 -31.57 -23.12
C ARG A 752 27.32 -32.21 -24.43
N GLU A 753 26.42 -33.15 -24.41
CA GLU A 753 25.68 -33.63 -25.58
C GLU A 753 24.82 -32.54 -26.22
N ALA A 754 24.78 -32.58 -27.55
CA ALA A 754 24.11 -31.65 -28.41
C ALA A 754 22.58 -31.78 -28.32
N ARG A 755 21.93 -30.63 -28.27
CA ARG A 755 20.48 -30.46 -28.26
C ARG A 755 19.90 -30.76 -29.65
N PRO A 756 18.79 -31.50 -29.79
CA PRO A 756 18.16 -31.73 -31.09
C PRO A 756 17.51 -30.46 -31.66
N GLU A 757 17.59 -30.36 -32.98
CA GLU A 757 17.02 -29.26 -33.80
C GLU A 757 15.51 -29.17 -33.67
N ARG A 758 15.01 -27.95 -33.57
CA ARG A 758 13.58 -27.64 -33.58
C ARG A 758 13.00 -27.71 -34.99
N GLU A 759 11.89 -28.42 -35.14
CA GLU A 759 11.06 -28.41 -36.33
C GLU A 759 10.50 -27.00 -36.65
N PRO A 760 10.31 -26.65 -37.94
CA PRO A 760 9.78 -25.34 -38.33
C PRO A 760 8.29 -25.22 -38.03
N ARG A 761 7.95 -24.05 -37.51
CA ARG A 761 6.61 -23.62 -37.14
C ARG A 761 5.74 -23.41 -38.40
N PRO A 762 4.46 -23.80 -38.44
CA PRO A 762 3.59 -23.55 -39.60
C PRO A 762 3.25 -22.08 -39.71
N GLU A 763 3.18 -21.61 -40.95
CA GLU A 763 2.85 -20.24 -41.36
C GLU A 763 1.42 -19.85 -40.92
N ARG A 764 1.29 -18.63 -40.40
CA ARG A 764 0.03 -18.00 -40.00
C ARG A 764 -0.72 -17.55 -41.27
N PRO A 765 -2.04 -17.73 -41.37
CA PRO A 765 -2.83 -17.19 -42.47
C PRO A 765 -2.90 -15.66 -42.43
N GLU A 766 -2.78 -15.04 -43.59
CA GLU A 766 -2.88 -13.61 -43.80
C GLU A 766 -4.28 -13.10 -43.45
N HIS A 767 -4.33 -12.05 -42.62
CA HIS A 767 -5.55 -11.32 -42.34
C HIS A 767 -5.84 -10.31 -43.46
N PRO A 768 -7.12 -10.15 -43.86
CA PRO A 768 -7.49 -9.11 -44.82
C PRO A 768 -7.34 -7.69 -44.24
N ALA A 769 -7.02 -6.74 -45.12
CA ALA A 769 -6.78 -5.34 -44.80
C ALA A 769 -7.95 -4.68 -44.04
N PRO A 770 -7.68 -3.71 -43.14
CA PRO A 770 -8.74 -3.02 -42.41
C PRO A 770 -9.61 -2.18 -43.36
N GLN A 771 -10.92 -2.34 -43.25
CA GLN A 771 -11.90 -1.44 -43.79
C GLN A 771 -11.79 -0.09 -43.07
N GLU A 772 -11.84 1.02 -43.83
CA GLU A 772 -11.88 2.38 -43.34
C GLU A 772 -13.02 2.55 -42.31
N THR A 773 -12.66 2.80 -41.08
CA THR A 773 -13.59 3.20 -40.04
C THR A 773 -13.87 4.70 -40.22
N ILE A 774 -15.11 5.02 -40.48
CA ILE A 774 -15.61 6.40 -40.44
C ILE A 774 -15.44 6.89 -39.00
N VAL A 775 -14.52 7.83 -38.80
CA VAL A 775 -14.35 8.56 -37.55
C VAL A 775 -15.52 9.53 -37.47
N LEU A 776 -16.48 9.26 -36.62
CA LEU A 776 -17.39 10.28 -36.15
C LEU A 776 -16.61 11.15 -35.16
N GLU A 777 -16.20 12.31 -35.60
CA GLU A 777 -15.81 13.41 -34.72
C GLU A 777 -17.04 13.80 -33.89
N GLY A 778 -16.99 13.57 -32.61
CA GLY A 778 -18.10 13.93 -31.72
C GLY A 778 -17.74 13.76 -30.26
N GLY A 779 -17.38 14.87 -29.63
CA GLY A 779 -17.67 15.07 -28.22
C GLY A 779 -16.57 15.09 -27.23
N ASP A 780 -15.66 16.03 -27.36
CA ASP A 780 -15.02 16.63 -26.20
C ASP A 780 -16.00 17.64 -25.62
N ASP A 781 -16.60 17.34 -24.47
CA ASP A 781 -17.22 18.36 -23.61
C ASP A 781 -18.11 17.73 -22.50
N PHE A 782 -17.64 16.72 -21.77
CA PHE A 782 -18.17 16.40 -20.45
C PHE A 782 -17.05 15.85 -19.58
N GLU A 783 -16.24 16.75 -19.03
CA GLU A 783 -15.41 16.45 -17.88
C GLU A 783 -16.33 16.40 -16.64
N ASP A 784 -16.63 15.21 -16.14
CA ASP A 784 -16.93 15.07 -14.71
C ASP A 784 -15.73 15.67 -13.98
N GLY A 785 -15.96 16.61 -13.05
CA GLY A 785 -14.94 17.39 -12.33
C GLY A 785 -13.99 16.61 -11.44
N ASP A 786 -13.58 15.46 -11.90
CA ASP A 786 -12.53 14.63 -11.37
C ASP A 786 -11.30 14.83 -12.28
N GLU A 787 -10.29 15.47 -11.74
CA GLU A 787 -9.00 15.76 -12.32
C GLU A 787 -8.54 14.68 -13.28
N ILE A 788 -8.49 14.99 -14.58
CA ILE A 788 -7.72 14.21 -15.54
C ILE A 788 -6.26 14.54 -15.25
N ASP A 789 -5.59 13.68 -14.51
CA ASP A 789 -4.14 13.65 -14.46
C ASP A 789 -3.66 13.30 -15.87
N GLY A 790 -3.31 14.31 -16.63
CA GLY A 790 -2.63 14.14 -17.92
C GLY A 790 -1.22 13.59 -17.67
N ASP A 791 -1.09 12.29 -17.50
CA ASP A 791 0.16 11.58 -17.66
C ASP A 791 0.38 11.35 -19.17
N GLU A 792 0.86 12.38 -19.88
CA GLU A 792 1.57 12.18 -21.15
C GLU A 792 2.94 11.55 -20.80
N ASP A 793 3.00 10.23 -20.76
CA ASP A 793 4.25 9.49 -20.89
C ASP A 793 4.72 9.60 -22.36
N GLU A 794 5.38 10.69 -22.72
CA GLU A 794 6.28 10.70 -23.88
C GLU A 794 7.44 9.74 -23.58
N ALA A 795 7.38 8.56 -24.17
CA ALA A 795 8.53 7.73 -24.38
C ALA A 795 9.44 8.48 -25.39
N THR A 796 10.43 9.20 -24.89
CA THR A 796 11.51 9.74 -25.72
C THR A 796 12.37 8.59 -26.21
N ASP A 797 12.18 8.20 -27.48
CA ASP A 797 13.22 7.53 -28.25
C ASP A 797 14.29 8.58 -28.59
N GLU A 798 15.45 8.44 -27.99
CA GLU A 798 16.66 9.15 -28.38
C GLU A 798 17.10 8.71 -29.77
N ASN A 799 16.83 9.53 -30.78
CA ASN A 799 17.69 9.62 -31.96
C ASN A 799 17.59 11.03 -32.53
N GLY A 800 18.67 11.79 -32.31
CA GLY A 800 18.84 13.14 -32.78
C GLY A 800 18.90 13.24 -34.29
N ALA A 801 18.12 14.16 -34.86
CA ALA A 801 18.44 14.84 -36.12
C ALA A 801 17.73 16.19 -36.19
N ASN A 802 18.52 17.22 -36.33
CA ASN A 802 18.18 18.64 -36.53
C ASN A 802 17.26 18.89 -37.75
N PRO A 803 16.32 19.84 -37.71
CA PRO A 803 15.55 20.23 -38.90
C PRO A 803 16.24 21.28 -39.71
N ALA A 804 16.37 21.02 -41.03
CA ALA A 804 16.72 22.02 -42.05
C ALA A 804 15.47 22.34 -42.89
N THR A 805 15.30 23.61 -43.13
CA THR A 805 14.28 24.37 -43.90
C THR A 805 14.03 23.88 -45.33
N PRO A 806 12.87 24.16 -45.96
CA PRO A 806 12.45 23.60 -47.24
C PRO A 806 12.87 24.45 -48.44
N GLY A 807 13.29 23.77 -49.50
CA GLY A 807 13.56 24.38 -50.80
C GLY A 807 13.21 23.43 -51.95
N THR A 808 12.14 23.80 -52.64
CA THR A 808 11.78 23.60 -54.10
C THR A 808 12.37 22.49 -54.94
N ALA A 809 11.46 21.67 -55.44
CA ALA A 809 11.25 21.04 -56.78
C ALA A 809 12.43 20.76 -57.75
N ALA A 810 12.58 19.52 -58.22
CA ALA A 810 12.33 19.08 -59.60
C ALA A 810 12.98 17.71 -59.90
N ALA A 811 12.15 16.81 -60.41
CA ALA A 811 12.33 15.89 -61.54
C ALA A 811 13.50 14.89 -61.65
N ALA A 812 13.09 13.59 -61.74
CA ALA A 812 13.47 12.57 -62.72
C ALA A 812 14.81 11.87 -62.66
N GLY A 813 14.76 10.53 -62.69
CA GLY A 813 15.73 9.68 -63.38
C GLY A 813 16.37 8.53 -62.63
N ASP A 814 15.76 7.41 -62.61
CA ASP A 814 16.08 6.12 -63.24
C ASP A 814 17.47 5.46 -62.96
N ARG A 815 17.41 4.17 -62.69
CA ARG A 815 18.40 3.07 -62.79
C ARG A 815 19.29 2.67 -61.61
N GLY A 816 18.97 1.50 -61.12
CA GLY A 816 19.88 0.61 -60.32
C GLY A 816 21.00 -0.02 -61.22
N PRO A 817 21.62 -1.15 -60.90
CA PRO A 817 21.84 -1.82 -59.58
C PRO A 817 23.34 -2.23 -59.37
N ALA A 818 23.60 -2.99 -58.33
CA ALA A 818 24.70 -3.95 -58.17
C ALA A 818 25.93 -3.58 -57.32
N GLY A 819 26.20 -4.44 -56.37
CA GLY A 819 27.51 -5.06 -56.30
C GLY A 819 28.23 -5.02 -54.92
N GLN A 820 27.98 -6.04 -54.16
CA GLN A 820 28.97 -6.96 -53.57
C GLN A 820 30.28 -6.45 -52.92
N ARG A 821 30.48 -7.02 -51.76
CA ARG A 821 31.69 -7.71 -51.23
C ARG A 821 32.54 -7.02 -50.17
N ARG A 822 32.52 -7.68 -49.00
CA ARG A 822 33.62 -8.42 -48.31
C ARG A 822 34.84 -7.62 -47.79
N GLY A 823 35.08 -7.86 -46.53
CA GLY A 823 36.38 -8.28 -46.06
C GLY A 823 36.86 -7.58 -44.79
N ARG A 824 36.75 -8.17 -43.65
CA ARG A 824 37.71 -8.97 -42.90
C ARG A 824 38.96 -8.29 -42.33
N ARG A 825 39.11 -8.47 -41.03
CA ARG A 825 40.34 -8.76 -40.23
C ARG A 825 41.19 -7.53 -39.82
N ARG A 826 41.64 -7.46 -38.65
CA ARG A 826 42.17 -8.18 -37.47
C ARG A 826 43.26 -7.35 -36.78
N ARG A 827 43.31 -7.42 -35.46
CA ARG A 827 44.48 -7.54 -34.58
C ARG A 827 45.47 -6.37 -34.45
N GLY A 828 45.72 -5.96 -33.25
CA GLY A 828 46.73 -6.32 -32.28
C GLY A 828 47.41 -5.05 -31.85
N GLY A 829 47.74 -4.71 -30.66
CA GLY A 829 48.48 -5.39 -29.69
C GLY A 829 49.52 -4.45 -29.10
N ARG A 830 49.65 -4.54 -27.80
CA ARG A 830 50.84 -4.25 -26.97
C ARG A 830 51.19 -2.82 -26.47
N ARG A 831 51.09 -2.71 -25.16
CA ARG A 831 52.02 -1.95 -24.25
C ARG A 831 53.50 -2.23 -24.53
N PRO A 832 54.54 -1.55 -23.98
CA PRO A 832 54.70 -0.95 -22.64
C PRO A 832 55.67 0.26 -22.54
N GLY A 833 55.83 0.76 -21.32
CA GLY A 833 57.10 1.39 -20.89
C GLY A 833 57.00 2.73 -20.13
N GLY A 834 57.19 2.67 -18.84
CA GLY A 834 57.68 3.83 -18.07
C GLY A 834 59.24 3.86 -18.15
N PRO A 835 60.00 4.59 -17.34
CA PRO A 835 59.78 5.42 -16.14
C PRO A 835 60.62 6.70 -16.05
N GLY A 836 60.63 7.43 -14.93
CA GLY A 836 61.69 8.34 -14.51
C GLY A 836 61.18 9.66 -13.96
N GLN A 837 61.16 9.83 -12.67
CA GLN A 837 62.14 10.46 -11.75
C GLN A 837 62.35 11.96 -12.01
N ALA A 838 62.13 12.83 -11.04
CA ALA A 838 62.73 13.16 -9.79
C ALA A 838 62.65 14.68 -9.52
N GLY A 839 62.53 15.03 -8.27
CA GLY A 839 63.13 16.19 -7.66
C GLY A 839 62.16 17.39 -7.45
N GLY A 840 61.86 17.86 -6.32
CA GLY A 840 62.60 18.06 -5.10
C GLY A 840 62.37 19.48 -4.62
N GLY A 841 62.06 19.68 -3.36
CA GLY A 841 62.46 20.88 -2.69
C GLY A 841 61.42 21.72 -1.97
N ALA A 842 61.27 21.46 -0.70
CA ALA A 842 61.40 22.38 0.43
C ALA A 842 60.30 23.44 0.72
N ALA A 843 59.76 23.24 1.92
CA ALA A 843 59.12 24.29 2.77
C ALA A 843 60.15 25.30 3.26
N PRO A 844 59.81 26.47 3.90
CA PRO A 844 59.39 26.43 5.31
C PRO A 844 58.36 27.50 5.78
N GLN A 845 57.69 27.13 6.85
CA GLN A 845 57.43 27.74 8.18
C GLN A 845 57.23 29.26 8.33
N GLY A 846 56.28 29.52 9.22
CA GLY A 846 56.20 30.64 10.16
C GLY A 846 54.94 31.48 9.95
N GLY A 847 54.01 31.70 10.84
CA GLY A 847 54.04 31.83 12.25
C GLY A 847 53.21 33.02 12.65
N GLY A 848 52.32 32.88 13.63
CA GLY A 848 51.98 33.98 14.51
C GLY A 848 50.62 34.67 14.34
N SER A 849 49.62 34.22 15.05
CA SER A 849 48.88 34.78 16.20
C SER A 849 48.09 36.08 16.05
N ALA A 850 46.81 35.93 16.44
CA ALA A 850 46.05 36.72 17.40
C ALA A 850 45.50 38.11 16.97
N SER A 851 44.27 38.26 16.87
CA SER A 851 43.27 38.87 17.77
C SER A 851 41.86 38.68 17.24
#